data_2aeb4feb39e2b677295a4ad3ab945552
#
_entry.id   2aeb4feb39e2b677295a4ad3ab945552
#
_cell.length_a   1.000
_cell.length_b   1.000
_cell.length_c   1.000
_cell.angle_alpha   90.00
_cell.angle_beta   90.00
_cell.angle_gamma   90.00
#
_symmetry.space_group_name_H-M   'P 1'
#
loop_
_entity.id
_entity.type
_entity.pdbx_description
1 polymer ?
#
loop_
_entity_poly.entity_id
_entity_poly.type
_entity_poly.pdbx_seq_one_letter_code
_entity_poly.pdbx_strand_id
1 'polypeptide(L)'
;MNEKALKTLEYTKIIDQLTEYASTEMGKQMCRELQPSCDLGTIRQSQTETTDALTRVRMKGGLSFGGVKDVRGSMKRLEIGSSLGIPELLAVSFLLTVAARAQSYGRHEKSEEFPDDSLDERFRALDPLTPVNNEIKRCLPSEDEVSDDASPGLAKVRRSMKIVGGRVHTQLNSILNSSRTYLQDAVITMRDGRYCLPVKAEYKSQVPGMVHDQSSTGSTVFIEPLAIVKLNNELRELEIQEKREIEFVLAALSSQLMPYTDAILSDLSILAELDFIFAKAALSRHYNCVEPKFNNKRYINIKDGRHPLLNPKQVVPINIWVGDSFDLLIVTGPNTGGKTVSLKTVGLFTLMGQSGLHIPAFEGSELAVFDNVFADIGDEQSIEQNLSTFSAHMTNIVSILNEADANSLCLFDELCSGTDPTEGAALAIAVLNFLHNMTCRTIATTHYSELKVFALTAPGVENACCEFNVETLRPTYRLLIGIPGKSNAFAISRKLGLPDYIIDEAKNQMEQKDESFEDLLANLENSRVTIEKEREEIASYKQEIETLKNRLQQKEERFSEQKEKMLSKAREEAQKILQDAKDTADQTIRNINKLAKSSGVNKELEAERTKLRGKIQDVDKKLAVKKTAAPKKAVSAKKLRLGDTVRVLSMNLKGTVSSLPNAKGDLYVQMGILRSLVNIRDLEMVEEASITGPGLSGTHTGGSRGSGSGSSKIKMSKSFSVSPEVNLIGMTVDEAIPVLDKYLDDAYLAHLPQVRVVHGRGTGALKAGVHRHLKKLSYVKEYRLGEFGEGDTGVTIVTFK
;
A
#
# COMPACT_ATOMS: atom_id res chain seq x y z
N MET A 1 4.77 22.12 21.66
CA MET A 1 4.49 20.66 21.70
C MET A 1 5.16 20.07 22.94
N ASN A 2 4.50 19.22 23.71
CA ASN A 2 5.01 18.71 24.99
C ASN A 2 6.05 17.57 24.79
N GLU A 3 7.28 17.75 25.32
CA GLU A 3 8.36 16.75 25.16
C GLU A 3 8.07 15.41 25.83
N LYS A 4 7.34 15.41 26.95
CA LYS A 4 6.93 14.19 27.64
C LYS A 4 6.02 13.36 26.73
N ALA A 5 5.07 14.02 26.05
CA ALA A 5 4.18 13.35 25.13
C ALA A 5 4.91 12.70 23.92
N LEU A 6 5.95 13.36 23.39
CA LEU A 6 6.77 12.77 22.31
C LEU A 6 7.40 11.43 22.72
N LYS A 7 7.88 11.33 23.96
CA LYS A 7 8.47 10.09 24.50
C LYS A 7 7.40 9.04 24.81
N THR A 8 6.34 9.44 25.52
CA THR A 8 5.24 8.54 25.93
C THR A 8 4.52 7.93 24.74
N LEU A 9 4.30 8.70 23.68
CA LEU A 9 3.68 8.26 22.43
C LEU A 9 4.66 7.57 21.46
N GLU A 10 5.92 7.36 21.89
CA GLU A 10 6.96 6.67 21.11
C GLU A 10 7.28 7.32 19.77
N TYR A 11 7.05 8.63 19.62
CA TYR A 11 7.37 9.39 18.42
C TYR A 11 8.86 9.32 18.09
N THR A 12 9.72 9.33 19.09
CA THR A 12 11.18 9.19 18.91
C THR A 12 11.57 7.91 18.18
N LYS A 13 10.86 6.79 18.41
CA LYS A 13 11.10 5.52 17.68
C LYS A 13 10.76 5.63 16.19
N ILE A 14 9.75 6.41 15.84
CA ILE A 14 9.43 6.70 14.44
C ILE A 14 10.52 7.57 13.79
N ILE A 15 11.03 8.53 14.53
CA ILE A 15 12.16 9.37 14.08
C ILE A 15 13.43 8.55 13.90
N ASP A 16 13.73 7.61 14.79
CA ASP A 16 14.86 6.70 14.65
C ASP A 16 14.73 5.87 13.36
N GLN A 17 13.57 5.29 13.11
CA GLN A 17 13.30 4.55 11.87
C GLN A 17 13.36 5.45 10.64
N LEU A 18 12.82 6.67 10.70
CA LEU A 18 12.92 7.63 9.60
C LEU A 18 14.39 7.93 9.27
N THR A 19 15.23 8.08 10.31
CA THR A 19 16.66 8.36 10.17
C THR A 19 17.41 7.23 9.44
N GLU A 20 16.95 5.97 9.57
CA GLU A 20 17.53 4.83 8.85
C GLU A 20 17.30 4.90 7.33
N TYR A 21 16.24 5.58 6.87
CA TYR A 21 15.95 5.77 5.45
C TYR A 21 16.73 6.92 4.82
N ALA A 22 17.22 7.88 5.59
CA ALA A 22 18.08 8.93 5.08
C ALA A 22 19.50 8.40 4.83
N SER A 23 20.07 8.78 3.71
CA SER A 23 21.38 8.29 3.25
C SER A 23 22.53 9.22 3.61
N THR A 24 22.27 10.54 3.70
CA THR A 24 23.26 11.57 4.00
C THR A 24 23.24 11.91 5.49
N GLU A 25 24.37 12.31 6.05
CA GLU A 25 24.41 12.70 7.47
C GLU A 25 23.57 13.96 7.74
N MET A 26 23.51 14.90 6.79
CA MET A 26 22.66 16.08 6.89
C MET A 26 21.17 15.70 6.84
N GLY A 27 20.78 14.82 5.93
CA GLY A 27 19.40 14.30 5.86
C GLY A 27 19.01 13.57 7.15
N LYS A 28 19.93 12.78 7.73
CA LYS A 28 19.72 12.13 9.04
C LYS A 28 19.57 13.15 10.17
N GLN A 29 20.34 14.22 10.13
CA GLN A 29 20.21 15.30 11.11
C GLN A 29 18.83 15.96 10.99
N MET A 30 18.37 16.27 9.78
CA MET A 30 17.02 16.82 9.54
C MET A 30 15.94 15.88 10.05
N CYS A 31 16.11 14.56 9.88
CA CYS A 31 15.19 13.58 10.45
C CYS A 31 15.16 13.65 11.98
N ARG A 32 16.32 13.69 12.65
CA ARG A 32 16.42 13.76 14.12
C ARG A 32 15.86 15.06 14.71
N GLU A 33 15.95 16.15 13.98
CA GLU A 33 15.47 17.47 14.37
C GLU A 33 14.00 17.71 14.00
N LEU A 34 13.35 16.74 13.34
CA LEU A 34 11.96 16.85 12.92
C LEU A 34 11.01 16.96 14.10
N GLN A 35 10.32 18.09 14.19
CA GLN A 35 9.32 18.40 15.23
C GLN A 35 7.95 18.58 14.58
N PRO A 36 6.87 18.19 15.30
CA PRO A 36 5.52 18.47 14.85
C PRO A 36 5.25 19.98 14.77
N SER A 37 4.74 20.46 13.65
CA SER A 37 4.36 21.86 13.43
C SER A 37 2.94 22.14 13.89
N CYS A 38 2.66 23.37 14.32
CA CYS A 38 1.32 23.86 14.62
C CYS A 38 0.77 24.75 13.48
N ASP A 39 1.55 25.02 12.42
CA ASP A 39 1.10 25.77 11.28
C ASP A 39 0.52 24.89 10.18
N LEU A 40 -0.76 25.05 9.89
CA LEU A 40 -1.46 24.25 8.87
C LEU A 40 -0.84 24.38 7.47
N GLY A 41 -0.29 25.56 7.14
CA GLY A 41 0.36 25.79 5.84
C GLY A 41 1.59 24.93 5.68
N THR A 42 2.49 24.98 6.68
CA THR A 42 3.72 24.17 6.75
C THR A 42 3.41 22.66 6.76
N ILE A 43 2.40 22.24 7.53
CA ILE A 43 1.98 20.84 7.59
C ILE A 43 1.53 20.36 6.20
N ARG A 44 0.64 21.09 5.54
CA ARG A 44 0.13 20.71 4.20
C ARG A 44 1.25 20.66 3.16
N GLN A 45 2.12 21.67 3.16
CA GLN A 45 3.27 21.67 2.25
C GLN A 45 4.13 20.44 2.46
N SER A 46 4.47 20.12 3.70
CA SER A 46 5.31 18.96 4.04
C SER A 46 4.63 17.63 3.71
N GLN A 47 3.29 17.54 3.85
CA GLN A 47 2.51 16.38 3.43
C GLN A 47 2.53 16.23 1.91
N THR A 48 2.29 17.30 1.17
CA THR A 48 2.33 17.31 -0.30
C THR A 48 3.71 16.90 -0.81
N GLU A 49 4.80 17.44 -0.24
CA GLU A 49 6.17 17.05 -0.60
C GLU A 49 6.41 15.55 -0.39
N THR A 50 5.87 14.98 0.68
CA THR A 50 5.99 13.54 0.95
C THR A 50 5.18 12.71 -0.06
N THR A 51 3.96 13.17 -0.42
CA THR A 51 3.09 12.53 -1.43
C THR A 51 3.73 12.57 -2.82
N ASP A 52 4.29 13.71 -3.21
CA ASP A 52 4.95 13.89 -4.50
C ASP A 52 6.20 13.01 -4.60
N ALA A 53 7.03 12.97 -3.55
CA ALA A 53 8.17 12.06 -3.49
C ALA A 53 7.75 10.60 -3.59
N LEU A 54 6.69 10.19 -2.88
CA LEU A 54 6.16 8.83 -2.94
C LEU A 54 5.66 8.48 -4.35
N THR A 55 4.99 9.41 -5.01
CA THR A 55 4.51 9.29 -6.38
C THR A 55 5.68 9.12 -7.35
N ARG A 56 6.71 9.97 -7.23
CA ARG A 56 7.94 9.86 -8.03
C ARG A 56 8.63 8.52 -7.84
N VAL A 57 8.74 8.03 -6.58
CA VAL A 57 9.34 6.72 -6.29
C VAL A 57 8.54 5.59 -6.92
N ARG A 58 7.22 5.66 -6.96
CA ARG A 58 6.36 4.65 -7.61
C ARG A 58 6.53 4.64 -9.14
N MET A 59 6.70 5.80 -9.75
CA MET A 59 6.74 5.95 -11.20
C MET A 59 8.14 5.79 -11.80
N LYS A 60 9.15 6.39 -11.16
CA LYS A 60 10.53 6.45 -11.68
C LYS A 60 11.51 5.59 -10.90
N GLY A 61 11.10 4.98 -9.78
CA GLY A 61 12.01 4.30 -8.85
C GLY A 61 12.67 5.26 -7.87
N GLY A 62 13.43 4.70 -6.93
CA GLY A 62 14.11 5.47 -5.88
C GLY A 62 15.32 6.24 -6.39
N LEU A 63 15.58 7.42 -5.83
CA LEU A 63 16.79 8.20 -6.01
C LEU A 63 17.73 7.93 -4.82
N SER A 64 19.03 7.69 -5.10
CA SER A 64 20.03 7.44 -4.06
C SER A 64 20.92 8.67 -3.85
N PHE A 65 21.00 9.11 -2.61
CA PHE A 65 21.87 10.20 -2.15
C PHE A 65 23.09 9.69 -1.38
N GLY A 66 23.21 8.38 -1.20
CA GLY A 66 24.28 7.76 -0.41
C GLY A 66 25.66 8.12 -0.91
N GLY A 67 26.57 8.37 0.03
CA GLY A 67 27.97 8.75 -0.24
C GLY A 67 28.22 10.25 -0.35
N VAL A 68 27.20 11.11 -0.36
CA VAL A 68 27.39 12.57 -0.27
C VAL A 68 27.93 12.91 1.11
N LYS A 69 29.13 13.50 1.14
CA LYS A 69 29.80 13.97 2.36
C LYS A 69 29.52 15.44 2.59
N ASP A 70 29.58 15.88 3.84
CA ASP A 70 29.50 17.30 4.19
C ASP A 70 30.77 18.03 3.73
N VAL A 71 30.61 18.92 2.77
CA VAL A 71 31.74 19.69 2.18
C VAL A 71 31.83 21.14 2.70
N ARG A 72 30.98 21.52 3.67
CA ARG A 72 30.96 22.90 4.21
C ARG A 72 32.30 23.33 4.76
N GLY A 73 33.01 22.44 5.45
CA GLY A 73 34.37 22.70 5.93
C GLY A 73 35.37 22.94 4.82
N SER A 74 35.27 22.18 3.71
CA SER A 74 36.13 22.34 2.53
C SER A 74 35.82 23.65 1.80
N MET A 75 34.57 24.01 1.67
CA MET A 75 34.18 25.29 1.04
C MET A 75 34.69 26.49 1.83
N LYS A 76 34.58 26.50 3.17
CA LYS A 76 35.17 27.54 4.03
C LYS A 76 36.68 27.66 3.86
N ARG A 77 37.36 26.55 3.65
CA ARG A 77 38.83 26.57 3.37
C ARG A 77 39.14 27.16 2.01
N LEU A 78 38.32 26.90 0.99
CA LEU A 78 38.47 27.54 -0.33
C LEU A 78 38.28 29.06 -0.25
N GLU A 79 37.30 29.54 0.48
CA GLU A 79 37.01 30.97 0.66
C GLU A 79 38.21 31.74 1.26
N ILE A 80 38.97 31.12 2.17
CA ILE A 80 40.18 31.71 2.74
C ILE A 80 41.46 31.44 1.90
N GLY A 81 41.30 30.90 0.67
CA GLY A 81 42.39 30.68 -0.27
C GLY A 81 43.21 29.43 -0.03
N SER A 82 42.78 28.47 0.78
CA SER A 82 43.47 27.20 1.00
C SER A 82 43.14 26.18 -0.09
N SER A 83 44.15 25.43 -0.54
CA SER A 83 43.93 24.30 -1.46
C SER A 83 43.29 23.12 -0.77
N LEU A 84 42.43 22.39 -1.48
CA LEU A 84 41.81 21.16 -1.02
C LEU A 84 42.67 19.94 -1.36
N GLY A 85 42.62 18.93 -0.50
CA GLY A 85 43.26 17.64 -0.75
C GLY A 85 42.42 16.76 -1.71
N ILE A 86 43.00 15.65 -2.14
CA ILE A 86 42.38 14.70 -3.05
C ILE A 86 41.05 14.20 -2.50
N PRO A 87 40.92 13.73 -1.23
CA PRO A 87 39.65 13.25 -0.69
C PRO A 87 38.54 14.32 -0.67
N GLU A 88 38.92 15.59 -0.44
CA GLU A 88 37.96 16.71 -0.40
C GLU A 88 37.46 17.07 -1.80
N LEU A 89 38.36 17.13 -2.79
CA LEU A 89 37.99 17.36 -4.19
C LEU A 89 37.11 16.24 -4.74
N LEU A 90 37.38 14.99 -4.39
CA LEU A 90 36.55 13.84 -4.76
C LEU A 90 35.21 13.86 -4.07
N ALA A 91 35.12 14.33 -2.82
CA ALA A 91 33.85 14.51 -2.12
C ALA A 91 32.97 15.56 -2.83
N VAL A 92 33.57 16.68 -3.27
CA VAL A 92 32.88 17.69 -4.09
C VAL A 92 32.46 17.12 -5.44
N SER A 93 33.34 16.41 -6.14
CA SER A 93 33.02 15.76 -7.41
C SER A 93 31.88 14.75 -7.29
N PHE A 94 31.85 14.00 -6.17
CA PHE A 94 30.78 13.05 -5.90
C PHE A 94 29.47 13.77 -5.66
N LEU A 95 29.45 14.85 -4.85
CA LEU A 95 28.29 15.70 -4.63
C LEU A 95 27.72 16.21 -5.97
N LEU A 96 28.55 16.80 -6.83
CA LEU A 96 28.15 17.31 -8.15
C LEU A 96 27.63 16.19 -9.07
N THR A 97 28.17 14.98 -8.93
CA THR A 97 27.67 13.81 -9.67
C THR A 97 26.29 13.38 -9.22
N VAL A 98 26.03 13.43 -7.89
CA VAL A 98 24.70 13.16 -7.34
C VAL A 98 23.74 14.27 -7.72
N ALA A 99 24.17 15.54 -7.71
CA ALA A 99 23.36 16.69 -8.17
C ALA A 99 22.95 16.52 -9.65
N ALA A 100 23.88 16.12 -10.52
CA ALA A 100 23.57 15.82 -11.93
C ALA A 100 22.54 14.71 -12.08
N ARG A 101 22.66 13.64 -11.29
CA ARG A 101 21.73 12.52 -11.28
C ARG A 101 20.36 12.95 -10.77
N ALA A 102 20.32 13.72 -9.68
CA ALA A 102 19.10 14.25 -9.11
C ALA A 102 18.41 15.21 -10.08
N GLN A 103 19.14 16.14 -10.69
CA GLN A 103 18.59 17.04 -11.72
C GLN A 103 18.00 16.26 -12.90
N SER A 104 18.70 15.23 -13.38
CA SER A 104 18.19 14.36 -14.46
C SER A 104 16.94 13.60 -14.03
N TYR A 105 16.89 13.10 -12.81
CA TYR A 105 15.72 12.43 -12.23
C TYR A 105 14.52 13.40 -12.14
N GLY A 106 14.75 14.65 -11.80
CA GLY A 106 13.74 15.72 -11.75
C GLY A 106 13.16 16.09 -13.12
N ARG A 107 13.93 15.90 -14.21
CA ARG A 107 13.44 16.23 -15.55
C ARG A 107 12.33 15.29 -15.98
N HIS A 108 11.21 15.86 -16.43
CA HIS A 108 10.12 15.14 -17.07
C HIS A 108 9.49 16.06 -18.12
N GLU A 109 8.95 15.47 -19.18
CA GLU A 109 8.09 16.20 -20.10
C GLU A 109 6.74 16.43 -19.41
N LYS A 110 6.26 17.66 -19.43
CA LYS A 110 4.94 18.02 -18.90
C LYS A 110 3.90 17.26 -19.70
N SER A 111 3.18 16.37 -19.06
CA SER A 111 2.05 15.63 -19.61
C SER A 111 0.92 15.60 -18.59
N GLU A 112 -0.28 15.22 -19.02
CA GLU A 112 -1.41 15.02 -18.09
C GLU A 112 -1.09 13.94 -17.02
N GLU A 113 -0.18 13.00 -17.34
CA GLU A 113 0.28 11.94 -16.41
C GLU A 113 1.34 12.45 -15.42
N PHE A 114 2.06 13.55 -15.74
CA PHE A 114 3.13 14.14 -14.93
C PHE A 114 2.97 15.67 -14.86
N PRO A 115 2.05 16.17 -14.03
CA PRO A 115 1.99 17.60 -13.74
C PRO A 115 3.22 18.05 -12.95
N ASP A 116 3.55 19.34 -12.97
CA ASP A 116 4.55 19.92 -12.07
C ASP A 116 4.13 19.66 -10.63
N ASP A 117 5.08 19.23 -9.81
CA ASP A 117 4.88 18.94 -8.39
C ASP A 117 5.72 19.85 -7.48
N SER A 118 5.53 19.75 -6.17
CA SER A 118 6.20 20.60 -5.18
C SER A 118 7.74 20.45 -5.14
N LEU A 119 8.30 19.41 -5.73
CA LEU A 119 9.74 19.11 -5.73
C LEU A 119 10.45 19.63 -6.96
N ASP A 120 9.74 19.99 -8.02
CA ASP A 120 10.33 20.40 -9.30
C ASP A 120 11.28 21.58 -9.18
N GLU A 121 10.94 22.56 -8.36
CA GLU A 121 11.78 23.74 -8.13
C GLU A 121 13.12 23.35 -7.54
N ARG A 122 13.13 22.43 -6.54
CA ARG A 122 14.38 21.92 -5.94
C ARG A 122 15.26 21.20 -6.95
N PHE A 123 14.69 20.35 -7.78
CA PHE A 123 15.44 19.65 -8.81
C PHE A 123 15.98 20.57 -9.89
N ARG A 124 15.26 21.64 -10.25
CA ARG A 124 15.73 22.65 -11.23
C ARG A 124 16.82 23.57 -10.66
N ALA A 125 16.79 23.82 -9.35
CA ALA A 125 17.76 24.69 -8.68
C ALA A 125 19.15 24.04 -8.53
N LEU A 126 19.29 22.73 -8.74
CA LEU A 126 20.58 22.04 -8.71
C LEU A 126 21.46 22.49 -9.89
N ASP A 127 22.73 22.84 -9.59
CA ASP A 127 23.75 23.18 -10.58
C ASP A 127 24.91 22.16 -10.55
N PRO A 128 24.89 21.14 -11.39
CA PRO A 128 25.88 20.07 -11.35
C PRO A 128 27.30 20.47 -11.76
N LEU A 129 27.53 21.70 -12.16
CA LEU A 129 28.86 22.24 -12.58
C LEU A 129 29.64 21.24 -13.43
N THR A 130 28.95 20.66 -14.43
CA THR A 130 29.45 19.51 -15.23
C THR A 130 30.89 19.72 -15.76
N PRO A 131 31.27 20.91 -16.28
CA PRO A 131 32.64 21.12 -16.77
C PRO A 131 33.71 20.95 -15.67
N VAL A 132 33.48 21.54 -14.50
CA VAL A 132 34.36 21.48 -13.34
C VAL A 132 34.42 20.06 -12.79
N ASN A 133 33.27 19.40 -12.66
CA ASN A 133 33.20 18.02 -12.19
C ASN A 133 33.97 17.05 -13.11
N ASN A 134 33.85 17.22 -14.43
CA ASN A 134 34.58 16.40 -15.39
C ASN A 134 36.10 16.65 -15.29
N GLU A 135 36.52 17.89 -15.05
CA GLU A 135 37.94 18.21 -14.89
C GLU A 135 38.49 17.56 -13.61
N ILE A 136 37.77 17.60 -12.49
CA ILE A 136 38.18 16.91 -11.27
C ILE A 136 38.32 15.39 -11.53
N LYS A 137 37.34 14.76 -12.19
CA LYS A 137 37.39 13.34 -12.51
C LYS A 137 38.53 12.97 -13.46
N ARG A 138 38.83 13.85 -14.39
CA ARG A 138 39.95 13.66 -15.31
C ARG A 138 41.29 13.65 -14.56
N CYS A 139 41.43 14.58 -13.61
CA CYS A 139 42.67 14.73 -12.85
C CYS A 139 42.83 13.71 -11.72
N LEU A 140 41.74 13.34 -11.07
CA LEU A 140 41.69 12.50 -9.87
C LEU A 140 40.80 11.26 -10.09
N PRO A 141 41.33 10.16 -10.63
CA PRO A 141 40.60 8.92 -10.86
C PRO A 141 40.28 8.17 -9.57
N SER A 142 41.09 8.29 -8.52
CA SER A 142 40.87 7.64 -7.21
C SER A 142 41.47 8.48 -6.07
N GLU A 143 41.27 8.06 -4.82
CA GLU A 143 41.80 8.75 -3.63
C GLU A 143 43.34 8.69 -3.54
N ASP A 144 43.94 7.68 -4.13
CA ASP A 144 45.38 7.41 -4.07
C ASP A 144 46.13 7.82 -5.34
N GLU A 145 45.41 8.28 -6.38
CA GLU A 145 46.02 8.49 -7.70
C GLU A 145 45.64 9.85 -8.31
N VAL A 146 46.64 10.56 -8.77
CA VAL A 146 46.51 11.71 -9.66
C VAL A 146 46.90 11.27 -11.07
N SER A 147 46.04 11.52 -12.05
CA SER A 147 46.26 11.10 -13.44
C SER A 147 47.56 11.72 -14.00
N ASP A 148 48.28 10.96 -14.81
CA ASP A 148 49.46 11.49 -15.55
C ASP A 148 49.05 12.67 -16.44
N ASP A 149 47.85 12.68 -16.96
CA ASP A 149 47.31 13.73 -17.84
C ASP A 149 46.73 14.93 -17.07
N ALA A 150 46.83 14.95 -15.73
CA ALA A 150 46.32 16.05 -14.91
C ALA A 150 47.06 17.38 -15.23
N SER A 151 48.35 17.32 -15.45
CA SER A 151 49.14 18.47 -15.98
C SER A 151 50.26 18.02 -16.91
N PRO A 152 50.66 18.86 -17.88
CA PRO A 152 51.85 18.58 -18.72
C PRO A 152 53.12 18.43 -17.88
N GLY A 153 53.23 19.16 -16.76
CA GLY A 153 54.34 19.08 -15.83
C GLY A 153 54.44 17.70 -15.17
N LEU A 154 53.34 17.20 -14.60
CA LEU A 154 53.29 15.90 -13.96
C LEU A 154 53.58 14.75 -14.95
N ALA A 155 53.01 14.82 -16.16
CA ALA A 155 53.28 13.85 -17.22
C ALA A 155 54.76 13.79 -17.57
N LYS A 156 55.43 14.96 -17.66
CA LYS A 156 56.88 15.07 -17.93
C LYS A 156 57.70 14.48 -16.80
N VAL A 157 57.40 14.83 -15.56
CA VAL A 157 58.14 14.34 -14.38
C VAL A 157 58.04 12.83 -14.27
N ARG A 158 56.82 12.28 -14.33
CA ARG A 158 56.58 10.81 -14.25
C ARG A 158 57.26 10.04 -15.39
N ARG A 159 57.23 10.62 -16.62
CA ARG A 159 57.99 10.05 -17.73
C ARG A 159 59.50 10.03 -17.45
N SER A 160 60.03 11.12 -16.88
CA SER A 160 61.45 11.19 -16.49
C SER A 160 61.77 10.17 -15.39
N MET A 161 60.90 10.02 -14.38
CA MET A 161 61.02 9.01 -13.33
C MET A 161 61.06 7.59 -13.89
N LYS A 162 60.18 7.26 -14.84
CA LYS A 162 60.18 5.95 -15.53
C LYS A 162 61.49 5.70 -16.29
N ILE A 163 62.03 6.73 -16.96
CA ILE A 163 63.32 6.66 -17.71
C ILE A 163 64.46 6.46 -16.73
N VAL A 164 64.59 7.28 -15.67
CA VAL A 164 65.63 7.17 -14.67
C VAL A 164 65.56 5.87 -13.92
N GLY A 165 64.36 5.45 -13.47
CA GLY A 165 64.11 4.16 -12.83
C GLY A 165 64.55 2.99 -13.71
N GLY A 166 64.24 3.02 -14.99
CA GLY A 166 64.72 2.02 -15.96
C GLY A 166 66.27 1.99 -16.08
N ARG A 167 66.95 3.17 -16.06
CA ARG A 167 68.41 3.22 -16.04
C ARG A 167 68.96 2.66 -14.74
N VAL A 168 68.37 2.97 -13.57
CA VAL A 168 68.78 2.41 -12.26
C VAL A 168 68.70 0.89 -12.32
N HIS A 169 67.54 0.32 -12.76
CA HIS A 169 67.38 -1.12 -12.87
C HIS A 169 68.33 -1.79 -13.81
N THR A 170 68.62 -1.17 -14.98
CA THR A 170 69.60 -1.71 -15.95
C THR A 170 70.94 -1.75 -15.34
N GLN A 171 71.41 -0.65 -14.69
CA GLN A 171 72.70 -0.53 -14.10
C GLN A 171 72.87 -1.45 -12.87
N LEU A 172 71.85 -1.56 -12.02
CA LEU A 172 71.83 -2.49 -10.89
C LEU A 172 71.91 -3.95 -11.35
N ASN A 173 71.12 -4.33 -12.36
CA ASN A 173 71.22 -5.67 -12.94
C ASN A 173 72.62 -6.00 -13.50
N SER A 174 73.31 -5.02 -14.10
CA SER A 174 74.69 -5.19 -14.51
C SER A 174 75.59 -5.45 -13.33
N ILE A 175 75.46 -4.66 -12.24
CA ILE A 175 76.28 -4.81 -11.02
C ILE A 175 75.88 -6.14 -10.31
N LEU A 176 74.62 -6.48 -10.25
CA LEU A 176 74.12 -7.72 -9.65
C LEU A 176 74.72 -8.96 -10.32
N ASN A 177 74.83 -8.95 -11.66
CA ASN A 177 75.45 -10.05 -12.42
C ASN A 177 76.96 -10.10 -12.22
N SER A 178 77.66 -8.98 -12.14
CA SER A 178 79.13 -8.92 -11.96
C SER A 178 79.60 -9.19 -10.52
N SER A 179 78.75 -8.89 -9.54
CA SER A 179 79.05 -9.01 -8.11
C SER A 179 78.29 -10.14 -7.38
N ARG A 180 77.77 -11.08 -8.11
CA ARG A 180 76.83 -12.14 -7.60
C ARG A 180 77.35 -12.91 -6.42
N THR A 181 78.71 -13.15 -6.36
CA THR A 181 79.35 -13.90 -5.27
C THR A 181 79.35 -13.11 -3.96
N TYR A 182 79.29 -11.81 -3.99
CA TYR A 182 79.38 -10.92 -2.85
C TYR A 182 77.99 -10.60 -2.26
N LEU A 183 76.86 -10.94 -3.00
CA LEU A 183 75.54 -10.67 -2.59
C LEU A 183 75.02 -11.78 -1.71
N GLN A 184 74.15 -11.42 -0.73
CA GLN A 184 73.40 -12.35 0.07
C GLN A 184 72.28 -13.00 -0.77
N ASP A 185 71.58 -12.16 -1.51
CA ASP A 185 70.52 -12.55 -2.46
C ASP A 185 70.70 -11.74 -3.75
N ALA A 186 70.47 -12.35 -4.89
CA ALA A 186 70.54 -11.68 -6.18
C ALA A 186 69.26 -10.89 -6.50
N VAL A 187 68.85 -9.94 -5.61
CA VAL A 187 67.66 -9.10 -5.73
C VAL A 187 68.01 -7.63 -5.56
N ILE A 188 67.27 -6.77 -6.25
CA ILE A 188 67.28 -5.34 -6.04
C ILE A 188 66.33 -5.02 -4.90
N THR A 189 66.78 -4.29 -3.90
CA THR A 189 65.97 -3.88 -2.74
C THR A 189 65.89 -2.36 -2.66
N MET A 190 64.90 -1.85 -1.94
CA MET A 190 64.76 -0.44 -1.64
C MET A 190 64.95 -0.22 -0.12
N ARG A 191 65.79 0.74 0.26
CA ARG A 191 65.99 1.18 1.63
C ARG A 191 66.00 2.72 1.65
N ASP A 192 65.22 3.30 2.54
CA ASP A 192 65.08 4.77 2.66
C ASP A 192 64.77 5.47 1.33
N GLY A 193 63.98 4.81 0.47
CA GLY A 193 63.61 5.31 -0.85
C GLY A 193 64.76 5.26 -1.87
N ARG A 194 65.78 4.47 -1.62
CA ARG A 194 66.94 4.29 -2.51
C ARG A 194 67.08 2.83 -2.93
N TYR A 195 67.45 2.64 -4.15
CA TYR A 195 67.76 1.30 -4.66
C TYR A 195 69.13 0.83 -4.17
N CYS A 196 69.13 -0.31 -3.50
CA CYS A 196 70.30 -0.94 -2.86
C CYS A 196 70.44 -2.39 -3.26
N LEU A 197 71.62 -2.94 -3.08
CA LEU A 197 71.91 -4.36 -3.19
C LEU A 197 72.21 -4.97 -1.81
N PRO A 198 71.69 -6.14 -1.47
CA PRO A 198 71.94 -6.86 -0.22
C PRO A 198 73.33 -7.55 -0.33
N VAL A 199 74.33 -7.00 0.29
CA VAL A 199 75.74 -7.48 0.25
C VAL A 199 76.00 -8.23 1.58
N LYS A 200 76.67 -9.36 1.52
CA LYS A 200 77.24 -10.06 2.71
C LYS A 200 78.15 -9.15 3.47
N ALA A 201 78.07 -9.06 4.76
CA ALA A 201 78.86 -8.14 5.58
C ALA A 201 80.37 -8.29 5.38
N GLU A 202 80.86 -9.53 5.15
CA GLU A 202 82.22 -9.90 4.90
C GLU A 202 82.78 -9.32 3.58
N TYR A 203 81.87 -9.05 2.58
CA TYR A 203 82.31 -8.49 1.25
C TYR A 203 81.92 -7.00 1.08
N LYS A 204 81.61 -6.29 2.18
CA LYS A 204 81.31 -4.85 2.15
C LYS A 204 82.29 -4.02 1.40
N SER A 205 83.66 -4.31 1.51
CA SER A 205 84.67 -3.60 0.85
C SER A 205 84.85 -3.89 -0.66
N GLN A 206 84.19 -4.98 -1.14
CA GLN A 206 84.27 -5.38 -2.55
C GLN A 206 83.15 -4.72 -3.42
N VAL A 207 82.09 -4.18 -2.77
CA VAL A 207 81.08 -3.43 -3.47
C VAL A 207 81.13 -1.96 -3.03
N PRO A 208 81.84 -1.09 -3.77
CA PRO A 208 81.95 0.32 -3.41
C PRO A 208 80.61 1.03 -3.48
N GLY A 209 80.15 1.57 -2.34
CA GLY A 209 78.89 2.24 -2.23
C GLY A 209 78.58 2.78 -0.84
N MET A 210 77.40 3.39 -0.70
CA MET A 210 76.95 3.91 0.58
C MET A 210 76.03 2.87 1.26
N VAL A 211 76.29 2.66 2.56
CA VAL A 211 75.46 1.78 3.37
C VAL A 211 74.26 2.55 3.84
N HIS A 212 73.07 2.07 3.56
CA HIS A 212 71.79 2.66 4.00
C HIS A 212 71.15 1.88 5.14
N ASP A 213 71.29 0.54 5.18
CA ASP A 213 70.72 -0.28 6.19
C ASP A 213 71.51 -1.56 6.43
N GLN A 214 71.23 -2.25 7.56
CA GLN A 214 71.83 -3.54 7.89
C GLN A 214 70.81 -4.47 8.44
N SER A 215 70.92 -5.76 8.11
CA SER A 215 69.97 -6.76 8.65
C SER A 215 70.08 -6.85 10.18
N SER A 216 69.00 -7.28 10.85
CA SER A 216 68.97 -7.44 12.32
C SER A 216 70.04 -8.37 12.88
N THR A 217 70.50 -9.33 12.08
CA THR A 217 71.58 -10.26 12.41
C THR A 217 72.97 -9.70 12.09
N GLY A 218 73.10 -8.55 11.44
CA GLY A 218 74.34 -7.94 10.99
C GLY A 218 75.04 -8.66 9.82
N SER A 219 74.44 -9.73 9.30
CA SER A 219 75.04 -10.58 8.25
C SER A 219 74.88 -10.00 6.84
N THR A 220 73.99 -9.07 6.63
CA THR A 220 73.69 -8.44 5.33
C THR A 220 73.70 -6.93 5.48
N VAL A 221 74.39 -6.26 4.55
CA VAL A 221 74.47 -4.81 4.47
C VAL A 221 73.83 -4.34 3.16
N PHE A 222 72.89 -3.41 3.25
CA PHE A 222 72.22 -2.85 2.08
C PHE A 222 73.00 -1.68 1.55
N ILE A 223 73.69 -1.88 0.40
CA ILE A 223 74.64 -0.93 -0.18
C ILE A 223 73.97 -0.33 -1.41
N GLU A 224 73.95 1.00 -1.48
CA GLU A 224 73.76 1.77 -2.70
C GLU A 224 75.10 1.86 -3.46
N PRO A 225 75.27 1.19 -4.61
CA PRO A 225 76.50 1.28 -5.35
C PRO A 225 76.82 2.69 -5.83
N LEU A 226 78.14 3.14 -5.80
CA LEU A 226 78.55 4.47 -6.22
C LEU A 226 78.07 4.81 -7.64
N ALA A 227 77.99 3.83 -8.52
CA ALA A 227 77.55 4.00 -9.90
C ALA A 227 76.13 4.49 -10.05
N ILE A 228 75.22 4.23 -9.05
CA ILE A 228 73.83 4.60 -9.12
C ILE A 228 73.47 5.74 -8.19
N VAL A 229 74.31 6.20 -7.30
CA VAL A 229 74.08 7.33 -6.38
C VAL A 229 73.47 8.54 -7.10
N LYS A 230 74.03 8.89 -8.26
CA LYS A 230 73.57 10.03 -9.08
C LYS A 230 72.12 9.77 -9.57
N LEU A 231 71.82 8.55 -10.04
CA LEU A 231 70.52 8.18 -10.53
C LEU A 231 69.51 8.13 -9.41
N ASN A 232 69.90 7.62 -8.23
CA ASN A 232 68.99 7.64 -7.04
C ASN A 232 68.72 9.08 -6.56
N ASN A 233 69.73 9.96 -6.62
CA ASN A 233 69.51 11.37 -6.31
C ASN A 233 68.58 12.05 -7.32
N GLU A 234 68.83 11.80 -8.63
CA GLU A 234 67.93 12.29 -9.70
C GLU A 234 66.51 11.80 -9.53
N LEU A 235 66.34 10.51 -9.17
CA LEU A 235 65.01 9.95 -8.89
C LEU A 235 64.39 10.65 -7.69
N ARG A 236 65.16 10.90 -6.63
CA ARG A 236 64.61 11.61 -5.44
C ARG A 236 64.23 13.05 -5.73
N GLU A 237 65.04 13.75 -6.56
CA GLU A 237 64.67 15.10 -7.02
C GLU A 237 63.33 15.07 -7.84
N LEU A 238 63.21 14.08 -8.70
CA LEU A 238 61.95 13.89 -9.48
C LEU A 238 60.77 13.56 -8.59
N GLU A 239 60.93 12.76 -7.53
CA GLU A 239 59.89 12.48 -6.55
C GLU A 239 59.43 13.77 -5.82
N ILE A 240 60.38 14.67 -5.49
CA ILE A 240 60.05 15.97 -4.89
C ILE A 240 59.32 16.86 -5.91
N GLN A 241 59.74 16.81 -7.18
CA GLN A 241 59.07 17.56 -8.25
C GLN A 241 57.68 17.00 -8.51
N GLU A 242 57.50 15.68 -8.48
CA GLU A 242 56.19 15.06 -8.60
C GLU A 242 55.23 15.56 -7.52
N LYS A 243 55.68 15.59 -6.26
CA LYS A 243 54.84 16.11 -5.16
C LYS A 243 54.43 17.57 -5.38
N ARG A 244 55.38 18.41 -5.85
CA ARG A 244 55.08 19.82 -6.17
C ARG A 244 54.10 19.96 -7.32
N GLU A 245 54.24 19.14 -8.36
CA GLU A 245 53.31 19.14 -9.49
C GLU A 245 51.90 18.67 -9.06
N ILE A 246 51.78 17.67 -8.18
CA ILE A 246 50.54 17.25 -7.59
C ILE A 246 49.91 18.40 -6.79
N GLU A 247 50.69 19.07 -5.93
CA GLU A 247 50.22 20.24 -5.17
C GLU A 247 49.76 21.36 -6.10
N PHE A 248 50.44 21.58 -7.21
CA PHE A 248 50.04 22.55 -8.23
C PHE A 248 48.71 22.17 -8.89
N VAL A 249 48.52 20.91 -9.25
CA VAL A 249 47.26 20.39 -9.82
C VAL A 249 46.11 20.58 -8.81
N LEU A 250 46.32 20.22 -7.54
CA LEU A 250 45.26 20.36 -6.51
C LEU A 250 44.94 21.86 -6.27
N ALA A 251 45.91 22.73 -6.27
CA ALA A 251 45.72 24.18 -6.16
C ALA A 251 44.96 24.75 -7.37
N ALA A 252 45.26 24.29 -8.58
CA ALA A 252 44.57 24.71 -9.79
C ALA A 252 43.06 24.27 -9.77
N LEU A 253 42.79 23.02 -9.40
CA LEU A 253 41.44 22.52 -9.23
C LEU A 253 40.70 23.29 -8.13
N SER A 254 41.31 23.54 -7.01
CA SER A 254 40.79 24.35 -5.91
C SER A 254 40.41 25.76 -6.36
N SER A 255 41.29 26.40 -7.12
CA SER A 255 41.05 27.75 -7.69
C SER A 255 39.86 27.75 -8.67
N GLN A 256 39.70 26.70 -9.46
CA GLN A 256 38.55 26.56 -10.36
C GLN A 256 37.22 26.40 -9.60
N LEU A 257 37.22 25.76 -8.43
CA LEU A 257 36.02 25.59 -7.60
C LEU A 257 35.64 26.87 -6.84
N MET A 258 36.61 27.73 -6.51
CA MET A 258 36.39 28.90 -5.66
C MET A 258 35.24 29.81 -6.09
N PRO A 259 34.99 30.11 -7.38
CA PRO A 259 33.86 30.94 -7.79
C PRO A 259 32.49 30.27 -7.58
N TYR A 260 32.44 28.97 -7.32
CA TYR A 260 31.23 28.16 -7.25
C TYR A 260 30.93 27.64 -5.83
N THR A 261 31.60 28.17 -4.82
CA THR A 261 31.39 27.75 -3.41
C THR A 261 29.94 27.84 -2.99
N ASP A 262 29.25 28.97 -3.29
CA ASP A 262 27.84 29.17 -2.95
C ASP A 262 26.94 28.18 -3.69
N ALA A 263 27.19 27.91 -4.98
CA ALA A 263 26.41 26.94 -5.75
C ALA A 263 26.57 25.51 -5.20
N ILE A 264 27.78 25.13 -4.81
CA ILE A 264 28.08 23.81 -4.21
C ILE A 264 27.38 23.66 -2.84
N LEU A 265 27.38 24.72 -2.03
CA LEU A 265 26.69 24.73 -0.74
C LEU A 265 25.16 24.68 -0.91
N SER A 266 24.64 25.38 -1.91
CA SER A 266 23.21 25.30 -2.28
C SER A 266 22.84 23.88 -2.72
N ASP A 267 23.62 23.26 -3.60
CA ASP A 267 23.41 21.88 -4.04
C ASP A 267 23.43 20.90 -2.85
N LEU A 268 24.40 21.08 -1.93
CA LEU A 268 24.48 20.25 -0.72
C LEU A 268 23.21 20.36 0.12
N SER A 269 22.69 21.58 0.32
CA SER A 269 21.46 21.81 1.08
C SER A 269 20.26 21.18 0.38
N ILE A 270 20.10 21.41 -0.92
CA ILE A 270 18.99 20.85 -1.71
C ILE A 270 19.04 19.32 -1.71
N LEU A 271 20.21 18.71 -1.86
CA LEU A 271 20.38 17.26 -1.82
C LEU A 271 20.02 16.69 -0.44
N ALA A 272 20.37 17.39 0.65
CA ALA A 272 20.01 16.98 2.00
C ALA A 272 18.49 17.08 2.23
N GLU A 273 17.84 18.16 1.76
CA GLU A 273 16.38 18.32 1.81
C GLU A 273 15.67 17.22 1.01
N LEU A 274 16.13 16.94 -0.21
CA LEU A 274 15.58 15.86 -1.02
C LEU A 274 15.76 14.50 -0.35
N ASP A 275 16.93 14.20 0.20
CA ASP A 275 17.20 12.96 0.94
C ASP A 275 16.22 12.80 2.11
N PHE A 276 16.01 13.88 2.88
CA PHE A 276 15.03 13.93 3.97
C PHE A 276 13.59 13.68 3.49
N ILE A 277 13.14 14.34 2.41
CA ILE A 277 11.79 14.16 1.87
C ILE A 277 11.62 12.74 1.32
N PHE A 278 12.62 12.21 0.61
CA PHE A 278 12.59 10.84 0.11
C PHE A 278 12.64 9.80 1.25
N ALA A 279 13.29 10.10 2.38
CA ALA A 279 13.25 9.27 3.57
C ALA A 279 11.82 9.19 4.15
N LYS A 280 11.09 10.32 4.22
CA LYS A 280 9.66 10.34 4.60
C LYS A 280 8.80 9.48 3.65
N ALA A 281 9.01 9.60 2.34
CA ALA A 281 8.32 8.78 1.35
C ALA A 281 8.67 7.28 1.48
N ALA A 282 9.92 6.94 1.80
CA ALA A 282 10.34 5.56 2.04
C ALA A 282 9.68 4.95 3.27
N LEU A 283 9.60 5.71 4.38
CA LEU A 283 8.88 5.34 5.59
C LEU A 283 7.38 5.14 5.29
N SER A 284 6.76 6.08 4.54
CA SER A 284 5.37 5.98 4.10
C SER A 284 5.10 4.70 3.33
N ARG A 285 5.98 4.34 2.40
CA ARG A 285 5.89 3.10 1.63
C ARG A 285 6.05 1.86 2.51
N HIS A 286 6.97 1.90 3.47
CA HIS A 286 7.24 0.77 4.38
C HIS A 286 5.99 0.37 5.17
N TYR A 287 5.28 1.35 5.72
CA TYR A 287 4.07 1.13 6.52
C TYR A 287 2.76 1.18 5.72
N ASN A 288 2.82 1.31 4.39
CA ASN A 288 1.65 1.51 3.52
C ASN A 288 0.78 2.68 4.01
N CYS A 289 1.42 3.79 4.33
CA CYS A 289 0.76 4.98 4.83
C CYS A 289 -0.01 5.73 3.74
N VAL A 290 -0.95 6.56 4.19
CA VAL A 290 -1.70 7.51 3.36
C VAL A 290 -1.52 8.92 3.91
N GLU A 291 -1.67 9.91 3.04
CA GLU A 291 -1.73 11.32 3.42
C GLU A 291 -3.01 11.61 4.21
N PRO A 292 -2.95 12.05 5.48
CA PRO A 292 -4.12 12.47 6.23
C PRO A 292 -4.60 13.86 5.76
N LYS A 293 -5.92 14.06 5.71
CA LYS A 293 -6.49 15.38 5.48
C LYS A 293 -6.47 16.20 6.76
N PHE A 294 -5.89 17.41 6.69
CA PHE A 294 -5.84 18.30 7.85
C PHE A 294 -6.97 19.34 7.84
N ASN A 295 -7.56 19.56 9.02
CA ASN A 295 -8.63 20.53 9.25
C ASN A 295 -8.36 21.40 10.47
N ASN A 296 -9.00 22.58 10.52
CA ASN A 296 -8.98 23.51 11.66
C ASN A 296 -10.23 23.37 12.55
N LYS A 297 -11.05 22.34 12.32
CA LYS A 297 -12.28 22.08 13.09
C LYS A 297 -12.03 21.28 14.36
N ARG A 298 -10.77 20.93 14.61
CA ARG A 298 -10.37 20.05 15.72
C ARG A 298 -11.08 18.69 15.65
N TYR A 299 -11.31 18.20 14.42
CA TYR A 299 -11.91 16.93 14.14
C TYR A 299 -10.86 15.90 13.75
N ILE A 300 -10.84 14.79 14.45
CA ILE A 300 -10.04 13.61 14.16
C ILE A 300 -10.97 12.51 13.65
N ASN A 301 -10.62 11.85 12.57
CA ASN A 301 -11.31 10.68 12.04
C ASN A 301 -10.29 9.73 11.40
N ILE A 302 -9.87 8.74 12.14
CA ILE A 302 -8.91 7.73 11.71
C ILE A 302 -9.70 6.49 11.28
N LYS A 303 -9.52 6.08 10.03
CA LYS A 303 -10.12 4.90 9.42
C LYS A 303 -9.06 3.81 9.29
N ASP A 304 -9.35 2.61 9.78
CA ASP A 304 -8.45 1.46 9.71
C ASP A 304 -7.00 1.76 10.11
N GLY A 305 -6.84 2.57 11.17
CA GLY A 305 -5.54 2.97 11.69
C GLY A 305 -4.78 1.79 12.30
N ARG A 306 -3.54 1.58 11.87
CA ARG A 306 -2.65 0.51 12.38
C ARG A 306 -1.45 1.11 13.07
N HIS A 307 -1.24 0.78 14.34
CA HIS A 307 -0.09 1.29 15.08
C HIS A 307 1.23 0.80 14.44
N PRO A 308 2.12 1.69 13.96
CA PRO A 308 3.27 1.31 13.13
C PRO A 308 4.30 0.45 13.87
N LEU A 309 4.42 0.58 15.18
CA LEU A 309 5.38 -0.18 15.99
C LEU A 309 4.88 -1.58 16.36
N LEU A 310 3.66 -1.97 15.96
CA LEU A 310 3.16 -3.32 16.14
C LEU A 310 3.45 -4.19 14.91
N ASN A 311 3.45 -5.51 15.13
CA ASN A 311 3.68 -6.44 14.04
C ASN A 311 2.57 -6.30 12.96
N PRO A 312 2.92 -5.99 11.70
CA PRO A 312 1.95 -5.75 10.62
C PRO A 312 0.99 -6.92 10.35
N LYS A 313 1.39 -8.16 10.70
CA LYS A 313 0.57 -9.36 10.51
C LYS A 313 -0.45 -9.59 11.63
N GLN A 314 -0.27 -8.94 12.76
CA GLN A 314 -1.09 -9.15 13.96
C GLN A 314 -1.87 -7.91 14.37
N VAL A 315 -1.46 -6.73 13.91
CA VAL A 315 -2.13 -5.47 14.23
C VAL A 315 -3.55 -5.45 13.66
N VAL A 316 -4.51 -5.23 14.56
CA VAL A 316 -5.90 -5.04 14.18
C VAL A 316 -6.13 -3.55 13.92
N PRO A 317 -6.72 -3.17 12.78
CA PRO A 317 -7.02 -1.78 12.49
C PRO A 317 -8.09 -1.23 13.42
N ILE A 318 -7.95 0.04 13.79
CA ILE A 318 -8.94 0.74 14.62
C ILE A 318 -9.62 1.86 13.82
N ASN A 319 -10.90 2.05 14.09
CA ASN A 319 -11.69 3.18 13.62
C ASN A 319 -12.00 4.07 14.82
N ILE A 320 -11.54 5.33 14.80
CA ILE A 320 -11.72 6.25 15.91
C ILE A 320 -11.95 7.66 15.42
N TRP A 321 -12.93 8.35 15.98
CA TRP A 321 -13.22 9.74 15.67
C TRP A 321 -13.55 10.51 16.94
N VAL A 322 -13.29 11.83 16.93
CA VAL A 322 -13.62 12.79 18.00
C VAL A 322 -13.65 14.20 17.40
N GLY A 323 -14.56 15.03 17.88
CA GLY A 323 -14.62 16.45 17.53
C GLY A 323 -15.73 16.85 16.56
N ASP A 324 -16.63 15.94 16.21
CA ASP A 324 -17.86 16.22 15.42
C ASP A 324 -19.07 16.34 16.36
N SER A 325 -19.60 15.21 16.81
CA SER A 325 -20.76 15.14 17.72
C SER A 325 -20.36 15.19 19.19
N PHE A 326 -19.15 14.86 19.53
CA PHE A 326 -18.58 14.86 20.87
C PHE A 326 -17.11 15.30 20.86
N ASP A 327 -16.64 15.86 21.94
CA ASP A 327 -15.28 16.30 22.14
C ASP A 327 -14.50 15.48 23.18
N LEU A 328 -15.22 14.62 23.89
CA LEU A 328 -14.66 13.73 24.90
C LEU A 328 -15.09 12.29 24.64
N LEU A 329 -14.12 11.38 24.55
CA LEU A 329 -14.33 9.95 24.32
C LEU A 329 -13.83 9.15 25.52
N ILE A 330 -14.73 8.36 26.15
CA ILE A 330 -14.40 7.48 27.26
C ILE A 330 -14.33 6.04 26.78
N VAL A 331 -13.11 5.47 26.79
CA VAL A 331 -12.85 4.11 26.28
C VAL A 331 -12.83 3.12 27.46
N THR A 332 -13.68 2.14 27.40
CA THR A 332 -13.84 1.12 28.43
C THR A 332 -13.49 -0.28 27.93
N GLY A 333 -13.37 -1.25 28.82
CA GLY A 333 -13.03 -2.63 28.46
C GLY A 333 -11.82 -3.18 29.22
N PRO A 334 -11.42 -4.45 28.98
CA PRO A 334 -10.27 -5.06 29.67
C PRO A 334 -8.94 -4.42 29.26
N ASN A 335 -7.93 -4.47 30.13
CA ASN A 335 -6.58 -3.90 29.83
C ASN A 335 -5.94 -4.55 28.62
N THR A 336 -6.14 -5.83 28.44
CA THR A 336 -5.66 -6.59 27.29
C THR A 336 -6.39 -6.27 25.98
N GLY A 337 -7.47 -5.47 26.02
CA GLY A 337 -8.35 -5.15 24.88
C GLY A 337 -7.78 -4.17 23.86
N GLY A 338 -6.65 -3.52 24.15
CA GLY A 338 -6.02 -2.55 23.24
C GLY A 338 -6.35 -1.09 23.50
N LYS A 339 -6.92 -0.74 24.68
CA LYS A 339 -7.23 0.63 25.09
C LYS A 339 -6.03 1.57 24.96
N THR A 340 -4.92 1.23 25.62
CA THR A 340 -3.66 1.98 25.60
C THR A 340 -3.11 2.14 24.19
N VAL A 341 -3.19 1.08 23.38
CA VAL A 341 -2.74 1.11 21.98
C VAL A 341 -3.59 2.07 21.14
N SER A 342 -4.90 2.10 21.38
CA SER A 342 -5.80 3.03 20.67
C SER A 342 -5.45 4.48 20.99
N LEU A 343 -5.22 4.81 22.26
CA LEU A 343 -4.76 6.13 22.68
C LEU A 343 -3.42 6.51 22.04
N LYS A 344 -2.43 5.62 22.12
CA LYS A 344 -1.11 5.82 21.51
C LYS A 344 -1.21 6.00 20.00
N THR A 345 -2.11 5.27 19.33
CA THR A 345 -2.31 5.39 17.89
C THR A 345 -2.80 6.78 17.51
N VAL A 346 -3.81 7.32 18.22
CA VAL A 346 -4.33 8.67 17.92
C VAL A 346 -3.26 9.74 18.17
N GLY A 347 -2.59 9.67 19.31
CA GLY A 347 -1.54 10.62 19.65
C GLY A 347 -0.37 10.56 18.66
N LEU A 348 0.13 9.37 18.38
CA LEU A 348 1.24 9.17 17.46
C LEU A 348 0.90 9.63 16.04
N PHE A 349 -0.32 9.33 15.54
CA PHE A 349 -0.74 9.77 14.20
C PHE A 349 -0.87 11.28 14.10
N THR A 350 -1.34 11.92 15.16
CA THR A 350 -1.38 13.40 15.26
C THR A 350 0.02 13.97 15.15
N LEU A 351 0.98 13.45 15.92
CA LEU A 351 2.38 13.89 15.88
C LEU A 351 3.04 13.62 14.54
N MET A 352 2.87 12.41 13.97
CA MET A 352 3.37 12.06 12.64
C MET A 352 2.79 12.97 11.57
N GLY A 353 1.48 13.13 11.56
CA GLY A 353 0.81 13.99 10.58
C GLY A 353 1.26 15.44 10.66
N GLN A 354 1.36 16.03 11.86
CA GLN A 354 1.84 17.40 12.05
C GLN A 354 3.33 17.58 11.70
N SER A 355 4.09 16.48 11.61
CA SER A 355 5.48 16.48 11.13
C SER A 355 5.62 16.29 9.62
N GLY A 356 4.50 16.27 8.88
CA GLY A 356 4.52 16.00 7.43
C GLY A 356 4.81 14.52 7.09
N LEU A 357 4.64 13.61 8.03
CA LEU A 357 4.68 12.17 7.80
C LEU A 357 3.28 11.65 7.47
N HIS A 358 3.18 10.71 6.55
CA HIS A 358 1.95 9.96 6.30
C HIS A 358 1.65 9.02 7.47
N ILE A 359 0.38 8.61 7.58
CA ILE A 359 -0.07 7.71 8.64
C ILE A 359 -0.52 6.35 8.09
N PRO A 360 -0.25 5.24 8.78
CA PRO A 360 -0.70 3.90 8.37
C PRO A 360 -2.21 3.72 8.67
N ALA A 361 -3.04 4.32 7.83
CA ALA A 361 -4.48 4.34 7.92
C ALA A 361 -5.14 4.18 6.56
N PHE A 362 -6.47 4.13 6.50
CA PHE A 362 -7.20 4.09 5.25
C PHE A 362 -7.38 5.49 4.66
N GLU A 363 -7.46 5.56 3.33
CA GLU A 363 -7.66 6.80 2.59
C GLU A 363 -8.91 7.57 3.06
N GLY A 364 -8.77 8.90 3.16
CA GLY A 364 -9.83 9.76 3.69
C GLY A 364 -9.87 9.81 5.22
N SER A 365 -8.81 9.41 5.91
CA SER A 365 -8.58 9.73 7.31
C SER A 365 -8.29 11.22 7.47
N GLU A 366 -8.83 11.81 8.54
CA GLU A 366 -8.70 13.25 8.83
C GLU A 366 -8.03 13.45 10.19
N LEU A 367 -7.14 14.42 10.24
CA LEU A 367 -6.49 14.87 11.48
C LEU A 367 -6.71 16.37 11.68
N ALA A 368 -6.65 16.79 12.93
CA ALA A 368 -6.67 18.20 13.28
C ALA A 368 -5.27 18.70 13.65
N VAL A 369 -5.08 20.01 13.56
CA VAL A 369 -3.87 20.66 14.09
C VAL A 369 -4.09 21.00 15.55
N PHE A 370 -3.18 20.54 16.40
CA PHE A 370 -3.15 20.87 17.83
C PHE A 370 -1.85 21.61 18.17
N ASP A 371 -1.98 22.58 19.04
CA ASP A 371 -0.83 23.33 19.58
C ASP A 371 -0.05 22.46 20.57
N ASN A 372 -0.78 21.69 21.37
CA ASN A 372 -0.21 20.72 22.29
C ASN A 372 -0.92 19.37 22.25
N VAL A 373 -0.12 18.32 22.37
CA VAL A 373 -0.58 16.96 22.65
C VAL A 373 -0.06 16.56 24.00
N PHE A 374 -0.96 16.20 24.90
CA PHE A 374 -0.63 15.73 26.24
C PHE A 374 -0.98 14.26 26.37
N ALA A 375 -0.13 13.52 27.07
CA ALA A 375 -0.33 12.10 27.30
C ALA A 375 0.04 11.72 28.73
N ASP A 376 -0.93 11.13 29.43
CA ASP A 376 -0.72 10.43 30.67
C ASP A 376 -0.99 8.95 30.43
N ILE A 377 0.04 8.23 29.97
CA ILE A 377 -0.04 6.85 29.50
C ILE A 377 1.17 6.06 30.02
N GLY A 378 0.91 4.93 30.65
CA GLY A 378 1.92 3.97 31.09
C GLY A 378 2.11 3.96 32.60
N ASP A 379 2.57 2.81 33.12
CA ASP A 379 2.94 2.64 34.54
C ASP A 379 4.32 3.26 34.78
N GLU A 380 4.38 4.40 35.45
CA GLU A 380 5.64 4.95 35.96
C GLU A 380 6.16 4.09 37.15
N GLN A 381 6.37 2.80 36.93
CA GLN A 381 7.03 1.91 37.89
C GLN A 381 8.56 2.06 37.83
N SER A 382 9.07 3.28 37.81
CA SER A 382 10.48 3.48 38.02
C SER A 382 10.78 3.37 39.52
N ILE A 383 11.54 2.36 39.90
CA ILE A 383 12.05 2.14 41.26
C ILE A 383 12.80 3.37 41.82
N GLU A 384 13.20 4.29 40.94
CA GLU A 384 13.93 5.51 41.27
C GLU A 384 13.04 6.67 41.82
N GLN A 385 11.74 6.64 41.60
CA GLN A 385 10.80 7.64 42.15
C GLN A 385 9.95 6.98 43.22
N ASN A 386 10.22 7.26 44.47
CA ASN A 386 9.46 6.79 45.63
C ASN A 386 8.02 7.37 45.77
N LEU A 387 7.40 7.75 44.62
CA LEU A 387 6.02 8.25 44.58
C LEU A 387 5.06 7.08 44.33
N SER A 388 3.94 7.05 45.04
CA SER A 388 2.83 6.16 44.69
C SER A 388 2.41 6.40 43.24
N THR A 389 2.07 5.34 42.51
CA THR A 389 1.60 5.40 41.10
C THR A 389 0.51 6.47 40.92
N PHE A 390 -0.44 6.57 41.86
CA PHE A 390 -1.48 7.59 41.85
C PHE A 390 -0.90 9.01 41.92
N SER A 391 0.10 9.24 42.80
CA SER A 391 0.69 10.57 42.97
C SER A 391 1.45 11.02 41.72
N ALA A 392 2.12 10.10 41.02
CA ALA A 392 2.84 10.38 39.78
C ALA A 392 1.88 10.78 38.67
N HIS A 393 0.82 10.00 38.45
CA HIS A 393 -0.24 10.33 37.49
C HIS A 393 -0.92 11.66 37.83
N MET A 394 -1.25 11.88 39.09
CA MET A 394 -1.91 13.13 39.55
C MET A 394 -1.01 14.35 39.30
N THR A 395 0.28 14.24 39.55
CA THR A 395 1.22 15.34 39.27
C THR A 395 1.24 15.67 37.76
N ASN A 396 1.23 14.67 36.92
CA ASN A 396 1.18 14.86 35.48
C ASN A 396 -0.16 15.45 35.03
N ILE A 397 -1.29 14.94 35.53
CA ILE A 397 -2.62 15.49 35.28
C ILE A 397 -2.69 16.96 35.65
N VAL A 398 -2.18 17.35 36.84
CA VAL A 398 -2.14 18.75 37.26
C VAL A 398 -1.31 19.61 36.30
N SER A 399 -0.17 19.13 35.83
CA SER A 399 0.62 19.86 34.84
C SER A 399 -0.17 20.04 33.55
N ILE A 400 -0.84 18.98 33.08
CA ILE A 400 -1.68 19.02 31.89
C ILE A 400 -2.81 20.03 32.02
N LEU A 401 -3.54 20.01 33.14
CA LEU A 401 -4.65 20.94 33.41
C LEU A 401 -4.23 22.42 33.47
N ASN A 402 -2.98 22.69 33.85
CA ASN A 402 -2.43 24.05 33.87
C ASN A 402 -2.00 24.56 32.51
N GLU A 403 -1.66 23.67 31.58
CA GLU A 403 -1.11 24.01 30.26
C GLU A 403 -2.11 23.79 29.12
N ALA A 404 -3.13 22.96 29.34
CA ALA A 404 -4.10 22.60 28.31
C ALA A 404 -5.00 23.79 27.97
N ASP A 405 -5.34 23.89 26.68
CA ASP A 405 -6.28 24.86 26.13
C ASP A 405 -7.26 24.20 25.16
N ALA A 406 -8.12 25.01 24.55
CA ALA A 406 -9.11 24.52 23.57
C ALA A 406 -8.47 23.84 22.33
N ASN A 407 -7.21 24.15 22.02
CA ASN A 407 -6.45 23.59 20.89
C ASN A 407 -5.55 22.40 21.27
N SER A 408 -5.77 21.85 22.44
CA SER A 408 -4.99 20.72 22.96
C SER A 408 -5.69 19.38 22.72
N LEU A 409 -4.90 18.32 22.50
CA LEU A 409 -5.32 16.93 22.53
C LEU A 409 -4.82 16.29 23.83
N CYS A 410 -5.73 15.83 24.66
CA CYS A 410 -5.42 15.19 25.94
C CYS A 410 -5.74 13.69 25.90
N LEU A 411 -4.76 12.86 26.26
CA LEU A 411 -4.85 11.41 26.25
C LEU A 411 -4.53 10.86 27.64
N PHE A 412 -5.52 10.20 28.27
CA PHE A 412 -5.37 9.65 29.61
C PHE A 412 -5.59 8.14 29.60
N ASP A 413 -4.64 7.38 30.10
CA ASP A 413 -4.79 5.95 30.29
C ASP A 413 -5.06 5.64 31.76
N GLU A 414 -6.11 4.90 32.06
CA GLU A 414 -6.59 4.55 33.42
C GLU A 414 -6.71 5.76 34.33
N LEU A 415 -7.42 6.79 33.87
CA LEU A 415 -7.54 8.09 34.54
C LEU A 415 -7.94 7.93 36.02
N CYS A 416 -7.11 8.51 36.92
CA CYS A 416 -7.26 8.51 38.39
C CYS A 416 -7.30 7.10 39.03
N SER A 417 -6.68 6.09 38.39
CA SER A 417 -6.53 4.76 39.01
C SER A 417 -5.53 4.75 40.16
N GLY A 418 -5.56 3.71 40.97
CA GLY A 418 -4.59 3.53 42.07
C GLY A 418 -4.95 4.18 43.39
N THR A 419 -6.19 4.67 43.54
CA THR A 419 -6.79 5.14 44.82
C THR A 419 -8.12 4.42 45.10
N ASP A 420 -8.86 4.84 46.14
CA ASP A 420 -10.24 4.35 46.34
C ASP A 420 -11.09 4.53 45.08
N PRO A 421 -11.79 3.48 44.62
CA PRO A 421 -12.55 3.54 43.39
C PRO A 421 -13.57 4.68 43.33
N THR A 422 -14.24 4.97 44.41
CA THR A 422 -15.28 6.03 44.50
C THR A 422 -14.64 7.42 44.38
N GLU A 423 -13.54 7.64 45.10
CA GLU A 423 -12.80 8.89 45.04
C GLU A 423 -12.13 9.08 43.68
N GLY A 424 -11.54 8.00 43.13
CA GLY A 424 -10.92 8.00 41.80
C GLY A 424 -11.92 8.33 40.70
N ALA A 425 -13.09 7.72 40.72
CA ALA A 425 -14.17 7.99 39.76
C ALA A 425 -14.66 9.44 39.86
N ALA A 426 -14.87 9.97 41.08
CA ALA A 426 -15.29 11.35 41.28
C ALA A 426 -14.27 12.36 40.77
N LEU A 427 -12.97 12.12 41.04
CA LEU A 427 -11.88 12.94 40.54
C LEU A 427 -11.79 12.89 39.02
N ALA A 428 -11.88 11.71 38.45
CA ALA A 428 -11.85 11.53 36.98
C ALA A 428 -12.99 12.29 36.30
N ILE A 429 -14.22 12.20 36.81
CA ILE A 429 -15.36 12.97 36.28
C ILE A 429 -15.09 14.47 36.36
N ALA A 430 -14.55 14.96 37.50
CA ALA A 430 -14.25 16.38 37.69
C ALA A 430 -13.18 16.88 36.71
N VAL A 431 -12.10 16.12 36.50
CA VAL A 431 -11.05 16.40 35.50
C VAL A 431 -11.62 16.42 34.09
N LEU A 432 -12.40 15.41 33.70
CA LEU A 432 -12.99 15.32 32.38
C LEU A 432 -13.99 16.45 32.13
N ASN A 433 -14.83 16.79 33.08
CA ASN A 433 -15.74 17.94 32.99
C ASN A 433 -14.99 19.27 32.81
N PHE A 434 -13.86 19.45 33.48
CA PHE A 434 -13.04 20.66 33.33
C PHE A 434 -12.52 20.77 31.90
N LEU A 435 -11.94 19.70 31.34
CA LEU A 435 -11.44 19.66 29.96
C LEU A 435 -12.56 19.78 28.91
N HIS A 436 -13.72 19.16 29.19
CA HIS A 436 -14.91 19.28 28.33
C HIS A 436 -15.41 20.73 28.26
N ASN A 437 -15.51 21.42 29.42
CA ASN A 437 -15.89 22.83 29.45
C ASN A 437 -14.92 23.76 28.73
N MET A 438 -13.64 23.35 28.62
CA MET A 438 -12.63 24.04 27.80
C MET A 438 -12.74 23.68 26.31
N THR A 439 -13.62 22.75 25.93
CA THR A 439 -13.75 22.21 24.58
C THR A 439 -12.47 21.54 24.04
N CYS A 440 -11.62 21.07 24.96
CA CYS A 440 -10.40 20.34 24.67
C CYS A 440 -10.74 18.96 24.10
N ARG A 441 -10.02 18.48 23.07
CA ARG A 441 -10.21 17.12 22.58
C ARG A 441 -9.59 16.14 23.54
N THR A 442 -10.42 15.29 24.13
CA THR A 442 -9.97 14.40 25.19
C THR A 442 -10.38 12.95 24.91
N ILE A 443 -9.45 12.02 25.06
CA ILE A 443 -9.70 10.58 25.04
C ILE A 443 -9.15 10.00 26.34
N ALA A 444 -10.01 9.36 27.11
CA ALA A 444 -9.63 8.77 28.39
C ALA A 444 -10.03 7.29 28.45
N THR A 445 -9.18 6.44 28.99
CA THR A 445 -9.56 5.06 29.32
C THR A 445 -9.87 4.94 30.80
N THR A 446 -10.77 4.02 31.12
CA THR A 446 -11.16 3.79 32.50
C THR A 446 -11.71 2.39 32.72
N HIS A 447 -11.72 1.97 34.00
CA HIS A 447 -12.42 0.80 34.52
C HIS A 447 -13.64 1.16 35.37
N TYR A 448 -13.84 2.46 35.69
CA TYR A 448 -14.93 2.91 36.56
C TYR A 448 -16.27 2.88 35.83
N SER A 449 -17.27 2.26 36.44
CA SER A 449 -18.64 2.20 35.91
C SER A 449 -19.34 3.57 35.93
N GLU A 450 -18.99 4.43 36.86
CA GLU A 450 -19.52 5.79 37.00
C GLU A 450 -19.18 6.67 35.78
N LEU A 451 -17.99 6.46 35.18
CA LEU A 451 -17.62 7.19 33.96
C LEU A 451 -18.40 6.73 32.72
N LYS A 452 -18.84 5.46 32.69
CA LYS A 452 -19.77 4.97 31.64
C LYS A 452 -21.12 5.67 31.71
N VAL A 453 -21.64 5.85 32.96
CA VAL A 453 -22.88 6.58 33.21
C VAL A 453 -22.72 8.06 32.85
N PHE A 454 -21.61 8.67 33.25
CA PHE A 454 -21.29 10.05 32.91
C PHE A 454 -21.32 10.26 31.39
N ALA A 455 -20.69 9.38 30.59
CA ALA A 455 -20.70 9.48 29.13
C ALA A 455 -22.09 9.24 28.49
N LEU A 456 -23.00 8.54 29.17
CA LEU A 456 -24.39 8.39 28.69
C LEU A 456 -25.28 9.60 28.99
N THR A 457 -24.93 10.38 30.02
CA THR A 457 -25.77 11.47 30.51
C THR A 457 -25.29 12.86 30.11
N ALA A 458 -23.99 13.02 29.90
CA ALA A 458 -23.36 14.32 29.58
C ALA A 458 -23.38 14.56 28.05
N PRO A 459 -23.94 15.68 27.59
CA PRO A 459 -23.93 16.01 26.16
C PRO A 459 -22.50 16.30 25.69
N GLY A 460 -22.12 15.84 24.51
CA GLY A 460 -20.78 16.01 23.96
C GLY A 460 -19.72 15.05 24.51
N VAL A 461 -20.14 14.06 25.31
CA VAL A 461 -19.31 12.95 25.80
C VAL A 461 -19.83 11.65 25.21
N GLU A 462 -18.94 10.78 24.73
CA GLU A 462 -19.32 9.51 24.13
C GLU A 462 -18.57 8.33 24.76
N ASN A 463 -19.23 7.18 24.82
CA ASN A 463 -18.61 5.93 25.25
C ASN A 463 -17.95 5.21 24.06
N ALA A 464 -16.89 4.48 24.34
CA ALA A 464 -16.34 3.47 23.44
C ALA A 464 -15.94 2.23 24.23
N CYS A 465 -15.94 1.08 23.57
CA CYS A 465 -15.44 -0.15 24.17
C CYS A 465 -14.46 -0.87 23.24
N CYS A 466 -13.46 -1.53 23.84
CA CYS A 466 -12.66 -2.51 23.14
C CYS A 466 -13.40 -3.86 23.16
N GLU A 467 -13.75 -4.36 21.97
CA GLU A 467 -14.47 -5.62 21.83
C GLU A 467 -13.66 -6.79 22.37
N PHE A 468 -14.31 -7.64 23.14
CA PHE A 468 -13.72 -8.85 23.72
C PHE A 468 -14.55 -10.07 23.40
N ASN A 469 -13.91 -11.10 22.83
CA ASN A 469 -14.60 -12.36 22.52
C ASN A 469 -14.62 -13.27 23.77
N VAL A 470 -15.76 -13.39 24.39
CA VAL A 470 -15.97 -14.20 25.60
C VAL A 470 -15.86 -15.71 25.29
N GLU A 471 -16.15 -16.14 24.07
CA GLU A 471 -16.04 -17.55 23.68
C GLU A 471 -14.61 -18.03 23.56
N THR A 472 -13.73 -17.21 23.00
CA THR A 472 -12.33 -17.53 22.80
C THR A 472 -11.42 -17.03 23.92
N LEU A 473 -11.93 -16.20 24.84
CA LEU A 473 -11.17 -15.46 25.85
C LEU A 473 -10.02 -14.61 25.25
N ARG A 474 -10.24 -14.11 24.04
CA ARG A 474 -9.25 -13.28 23.34
C ARG A 474 -9.83 -11.91 23.01
N PRO A 475 -9.02 -10.85 23.16
CA PRO A 475 -9.43 -9.55 22.65
C PRO A 475 -9.50 -9.59 21.11
N THR A 476 -10.49 -8.93 20.55
CA THR A 476 -10.56 -8.71 19.09
C THR A 476 -9.78 -7.48 18.68
N TYR A 477 -9.42 -6.61 19.64
CA TYR A 477 -8.76 -5.32 19.47
C TYR A 477 -9.56 -4.29 18.65
N ARG A 478 -10.84 -4.56 18.39
CA ARG A 478 -11.73 -3.61 17.69
C ARG A 478 -12.26 -2.60 18.68
N LEU A 479 -12.25 -1.33 18.28
CA LEU A 479 -12.85 -0.24 19.05
C LEU A 479 -14.25 0.06 18.52
N LEU A 480 -15.24 0.01 19.40
CA LEU A 480 -16.63 0.28 19.08
C LEU A 480 -17.06 1.57 19.80
N ILE A 481 -17.28 2.65 19.04
CA ILE A 481 -17.70 3.96 19.59
C ILE A 481 -19.22 3.98 19.71
N GLY A 482 -19.71 4.63 20.76
CA GLY A 482 -21.13 4.72 21.08
C GLY A 482 -21.65 3.55 21.92
N ILE A 483 -20.77 2.66 22.37
CA ILE A 483 -21.10 1.47 23.15
C ILE A 483 -20.29 1.49 24.43
N PRO A 484 -20.92 1.50 25.62
CA PRO A 484 -20.22 1.32 26.88
C PRO A 484 -19.74 -0.14 27.01
N GLY A 485 -18.51 -0.34 27.45
CA GLY A 485 -17.95 -1.69 27.63
C GLY A 485 -18.54 -2.44 28.81
N LYS A 486 -18.80 -3.73 28.61
CA LYS A 486 -19.27 -4.66 29.62
C LYS A 486 -18.11 -5.22 30.43
N SER A 487 -18.34 -5.41 31.75
CA SER A 487 -17.45 -6.21 32.58
C SER A 487 -17.65 -7.70 32.26
N ASN A 488 -16.58 -8.39 31.88
CA ASN A 488 -16.61 -9.82 31.57
C ASN A 488 -15.92 -10.69 32.62
N ALA A 489 -15.65 -10.12 33.81
CA ALA A 489 -14.86 -10.77 34.85
C ALA A 489 -15.43 -12.15 35.23
N PHE A 490 -16.71 -12.27 35.48
CA PHE A 490 -17.35 -13.53 35.85
C PHE A 490 -17.33 -14.57 34.73
N ALA A 491 -17.57 -14.12 33.50
CA ALA A 491 -17.54 -15.02 32.34
C ALA A 491 -16.11 -15.55 32.08
N ILE A 492 -15.12 -14.67 32.22
CA ILE A 492 -13.69 -15.04 32.12
C ILE A 492 -13.30 -16.00 33.26
N SER A 493 -13.64 -15.67 34.51
CA SER A 493 -13.31 -16.52 35.68
C SER A 493 -13.93 -17.91 35.57
N ARG A 494 -15.19 -18.01 35.14
CA ARG A 494 -15.86 -19.30 34.88
C ARG A 494 -15.09 -20.14 33.85
N LYS A 495 -14.70 -19.55 32.73
CA LYS A 495 -13.94 -20.26 31.69
C LYS A 495 -12.51 -20.62 32.10
N LEU A 496 -11.90 -19.87 33.00
CA LEU A 496 -10.61 -20.20 33.60
C LEU A 496 -10.71 -21.30 34.66
N GLY A 497 -11.91 -21.76 34.99
CA GLY A 497 -12.15 -22.88 35.89
C GLY A 497 -12.49 -22.47 37.31
N LEU A 498 -12.84 -21.21 37.57
CA LEU A 498 -13.33 -20.83 38.90
C LEU A 498 -14.73 -21.49 39.11
N PRO A 499 -14.93 -22.23 40.21
CA PRO A 499 -16.19 -22.91 40.49
C PRO A 499 -17.39 -21.97 40.51
N ASP A 500 -18.52 -22.42 39.97
CA ASP A 500 -19.73 -21.59 39.85
C ASP A 500 -20.24 -21.08 41.21
N TYR A 501 -20.12 -21.88 42.28
CA TYR A 501 -20.53 -21.44 43.63
C TYR A 501 -19.75 -20.22 44.16
N ILE A 502 -18.48 -20.07 43.80
CA ILE A 502 -17.68 -18.87 44.14
C ILE A 502 -18.15 -17.67 43.33
N ILE A 503 -18.47 -17.89 42.06
CA ILE A 503 -18.97 -16.83 41.15
C ILE A 503 -20.35 -16.37 41.62
N ASP A 504 -21.21 -17.29 42.06
CA ASP A 504 -22.55 -16.97 42.53
C ASP A 504 -22.50 -16.24 43.87
N GLU A 505 -21.57 -16.65 44.76
CA GLU A 505 -21.31 -15.92 46.01
C GLU A 505 -20.80 -14.49 45.75
N ALA A 506 -19.84 -14.33 44.78
CA ALA A 506 -19.36 -13.02 44.39
C ALA A 506 -20.47 -12.13 43.82
N LYS A 507 -21.39 -12.69 43.04
CA LYS A 507 -22.56 -11.95 42.53
C LYS A 507 -23.52 -11.53 43.62
N ASN A 508 -23.75 -12.38 44.62
CA ASN A 508 -24.58 -12.06 45.79
C ASN A 508 -24.03 -10.91 46.62
N GLN A 509 -22.70 -10.64 46.56
CA GLN A 509 -22.06 -9.50 47.23
C GLN A 509 -22.20 -8.18 46.45
N MET A 510 -22.61 -8.23 45.15
CA MET A 510 -22.87 -7.01 44.36
C MET A 510 -24.24 -6.43 44.72
N GLU A 511 -24.34 -5.09 44.76
CA GLU A 511 -25.64 -4.43 45.01
C GLU A 511 -26.59 -4.66 43.81
N GLN A 512 -27.88 -4.92 44.09
CA GLN A 512 -28.92 -5.19 43.07
C GLN A 512 -29.07 -4.07 41.98
N LYS A 513 -28.66 -2.85 42.32
CA LYS A 513 -28.65 -1.72 41.36
C LYS A 513 -27.57 -1.83 40.30
N ASP A 514 -26.40 -2.33 40.66
CA ASP A 514 -25.30 -2.52 39.74
C ASP A 514 -25.56 -3.68 38.75
N GLU A 515 -26.24 -4.75 39.22
CA GLU A 515 -26.60 -5.89 38.39
C GLU A 515 -27.62 -5.52 37.31
N SER A 516 -28.67 -4.75 37.65
CA SER A 516 -29.68 -4.30 36.69
C SER A 516 -29.14 -3.33 35.63
N PHE A 517 -28.14 -2.50 36.03
CA PHE A 517 -27.49 -1.56 35.11
C PHE A 517 -26.51 -2.26 34.18
N GLU A 518 -25.77 -3.23 34.68
CA GLU A 518 -24.86 -4.08 33.85
C GLU A 518 -25.66 -4.90 32.81
N ASP A 519 -26.83 -5.43 33.17
CA ASP A 519 -27.70 -6.15 32.24
C ASP A 519 -28.29 -5.24 31.15
N LEU A 520 -28.65 -4.01 31.48
CA LEU A 520 -29.14 -3.02 30.54
C LEU A 520 -28.02 -2.58 29.56
N LEU A 521 -26.80 -2.38 30.08
CA LEU A 521 -25.62 -2.14 29.26
C LEU A 521 -25.31 -3.32 28.33
N ALA A 522 -25.47 -4.56 28.80
CA ALA A 522 -25.28 -5.77 27.98
C ALA A 522 -26.24 -5.83 26.78
N ASN A 523 -27.49 -5.48 26.99
CA ASN A 523 -28.50 -5.47 25.94
C ASN A 523 -28.24 -4.36 24.92
N LEU A 524 -27.84 -3.19 25.37
CA LEU A 524 -27.41 -2.07 24.49
C LEU A 524 -26.19 -2.43 23.66
N GLU A 525 -25.18 -3.05 24.28
CA GLU A 525 -23.96 -3.50 23.61
C GLU A 525 -24.28 -4.52 22.51
N ASN A 526 -25.07 -5.55 22.82
CA ASN A 526 -25.48 -6.57 21.85
C ASN A 526 -26.24 -5.96 20.66
N SER A 527 -27.15 -5.02 20.93
CA SER A 527 -27.92 -4.37 19.87
C SER A 527 -27.05 -3.50 18.97
N ARG A 528 -26.11 -2.74 19.57
CA ARG A 528 -25.20 -1.88 18.79
C ARG A 528 -24.10 -2.66 18.05
N VAL A 529 -23.56 -3.73 18.65
CA VAL A 529 -22.63 -4.63 17.97
C VAL A 529 -23.27 -5.20 16.68
N THR A 530 -24.56 -5.54 16.76
CA THR A 530 -25.32 -5.98 15.58
C THR A 530 -25.43 -4.86 14.54
N ILE A 531 -25.80 -3.66 14.99
CA ILE A 531 -25.93 -2.48 14.10
C ILE A 531 -24.59 -2.12 13.45
N GLU A 532 -23.49 -2.22 14.18
CA GLU A 532 -22.15 -1.87 13.63
C GLU A 532 -21.68 -2.91 12.61
N LYS A 533 -21.94 -4.21 12.86
CA LYS A 533 -21.70 -5.27 11.86
C LYS A 533 -22.50 -5.04 10.58
N GLU A 534 -23.79 -4.70 10.72
CA GLU A 534 -24.64 -4.37 9.58
C GLU A 534 -24.14 -3.12 8.82
N ARG A 535 -23.64 -2.11 9.54
CA ARG A 535 -23.03 -0.91 8.93
C ARG A 535 -21.78 -1.24 8.14
N GLU A 536 -20.91 -2.09 8.67
CA GLU A 536 -19.69 -2.53 7.96
C GLU A 536 -20.03 -3.32 6.70
N GLU A 537 -21.04 -4.20 6.77
CA GLU A 537 -21.53 -4.93 5.60
C GLU A 537 -22.12 -3.98 4.55
N ILE A 538 -22.90 -3.00 4.98
CA ILE A 538 -23.45 -1.96 4.09
C ILE A 538 -22.34 -1.13 3.45
N ALA A 539 -21.30 -0.77 4.21
CA ALA A 539 -20.14 -0.03 3.68
C ALA A 539 -19.39 -0.85 2.63
N SER A 540 -19.16 -2.14 2.89
CA SER A 540 -18.51 -3.06 1.94
C SER A 540 -19.34 -3.24 0.66
N TYR A 541 -20.66 -3.41 0.77
CA TYR A 541 -21.57 -3.48 -0.39
C TYR A 541 -21.60 -2.18 -1.19
N LYS A 542 -21.53 -1.03 -0.51
CA LYS A 542 -21.48 0.27 -1.17
C LYS A 542 -20.22 0.43 -2.01
N GLN A 543 -19.09 -0.02 -1.49
CA GLN A 543 -17.81 -0.02 -2.21
C GLN A 543 -17.82 -1.00 -3.40
N GLU A 544 -18.43 -2.17 -3.23
CA GLU A 544 -18.59 -3.13 -4.33
C GLU A 544 -19.51 -2.60 -5.43
N ILE A 545 -20.60 -1.94 -5.05
CA ILE A 545 -21.52 -1.27 -6.00
C ILE A 545 -20.80 -0.18 -6.77
N GLU A 546 -19.95 0.61 -6.12
CA GLU A 546 -19.20 1.69 -6.76
C GLU A 546 -18.15 1.14 -7.74
N THR A 547 -17.45 0.07 -7.38
CA THR A 547 -16.51 -0.61 -8.28
C THR A 547 -17.21 -1.24 -9.48
N LEU A 548 -18.41 -1.84 -9.27
CA LEU A 548 -19.24 -2.40 -10.34
C LEU A 548 -19.77 -1.31 -11.27
N LYS A 549 -20.19 -0.17 -10.72
CA LYS A 549 -20.65 1.00 -11.47
C LYS A 549 -19.55 1.54 -12.38
N ASN A 550 -18.36 1.73 -11.85
CA ASN A 550 -17.19 2.19 -12.62
C ASN A 550 -16.81 1.19 -13.72
N ARG A 551 -16.90 -0.11 -13.44
CA ARG A 551 -16.66 -1.17 -14.43
C ARG A 551 -17.72 -1.19 -15.55
N LEU A 552 -18.97 -0.92 -15.22
CA LEU A 552 -20.06 -0.78 -16.18
C LEU A 552 -19.85 0.43 -17.08
N GLN A 553 -19.49 1.57 -16.49
CA GLN A 553 -19.25 2.80 -17.22
C GLN A 553 -18.07 2.65 -18.21
N GLN A 554 -16.98 2.04 -17.79
CA GLN A 554 -15.86 1.71 -18.70
C GLN A 554 -16.25 0.74 -19.83
N LYS A 555 -17.16 -0.21 -19.56
CA LYS A 555 -17.67 -1.10 -20.61
C LYS A 555 -18.57 -0.36 -21.60
N GLU A 556 -19.41 0.55 -21.14
CA GLU A 556 -20.26 1.38 -21.99
C GLU A 556 -19.42 2.30 -22.90
N GLU A 557 -18.40 2.93 -22.33
CA GLU A 557 -17.47 3.77 -23.10
C GLU A 557 -16.75 2.96 -24.20
N ARG A 558 -16.18 1.81 -23.85
CA ARG A 558 -15.57 0.90 -24.84
C ARG A 558 -16.54 0.43 -25.90
N PHE A 559 -17.79 0.16 -25.53
CA PHE A 559 -18.82 -0.26 -26.46
C PHE A 559 -19.24 0.88 -27.40
N SER A 560 -19.31 2.12 -26.89
CA SER A 560 -19.61 3.30 -27.69
C SER A 560 -18.48 3.60 -28.69
N GLU A 561 -17.21 3.50 -28.27
CA GLU A 561 -16.06 3.63 -29.17
C GLU A 561 -16.00 2.55 -30.26
N GLN A 562 -16.30 1.29 -29.89
CA GLN A 562 -16.38 0.21 -30.89
C GLN A 562 -17.49 0.43 -31.89
N LYS A 563 -18.63 0.93 -31.43
CA LYS A 563 -19.78 1.27 -32.29
C LYS A 563 -19.43 2.42 -33.24
N GLU A 564 -18.77 3.48 -32.77
CA GLU A 564 -18.32 4.57 -33.64
C GLU A 564 -17.29 4.12 -34.66
N LYS A 565 -16.29 3.34 -34.26
CA LYS A 565 -15.30 2.74 -35.19
C LYS A 565 -15.94 1.82 -36.23
N MET A 566 -16.99 1.10 -35.84
CA MET A 566 -17.73 0.23 -36.79
C MET A 566 -18.57 1.05 -37.74
N LEU A 567 -19.21 2.14 -37.28
CA LEU A 567 -19.98 3.06 -38.10
C LEU A 567 -19.09 3.87 -39.05
N SER A 568 -17.90 4.29 -38.64
CA SER A 568 -16.96 5.00 -39.51
C SER A 568 -16.46 4.08 -40.64
N LYS A 569 -16.08 2.83 -40.29
CA LYS A 569 -15.69 1.83 -41.32
C LYS A 569 -16.81 1.52 -42.31
N ALA A 570 -18.04 1.37 -41.83
CA ALA A 570 -19.17 1.14 -42.70
C ALA A 570 -19.47 2.36 -43.61
N ARG A 571 -19.26 3.60 -43.12
CA ARG A 571 -19.35 4.80 -43.97
C ARG A 571 -18.25 4.87 -45.01
N GLU A 572 -17.02 4.55 -44.68
CA GLU A 572 -15.90 4.50 -45.61
C GLU A 572 -16.11 3.44 -46.71
N GLU A 573 -16.60 2.24 -46.31
CA GLU A 573 -16.94 1.19 -47.29
C GLU A 573 -18.09 1.60 -48.21
N ALA A 574 -19.14 2.23 -47.68
CA ALA A 574 -20.25 2.74 -48.43
C ALA A 574 -19.80 3.84 -49.45
N GLN A 575 -18.93 4.76 -48.99
CA GLN A 575 -18.38 5.82 -49.80
C GLN A 575 -17.51 5.26 -50.96
N LYS A 576 -16.72 4.21 -50.66
CA LYS A 576 -15.91 3.51 -51.66
C LYS A 576 -16.77 2.81 -52.72
N ILE A 577 -17.85 2.16 -52.28
CA ILE A 577 -18.80 1.50 -53.19
C ILE A 577 -19.51 2.52 -54.09
N LEU A 578 -19.92 3.69 -53.51
CA LEU A 578 -20.52 4.77 -54.31
C LEU A 578 -19.54 5.40 -55.28
N GLN A 579 -18.27 5.56 -54.93
CA GLN A 579 -17.24 6.06 -55.81
C GLN A 579 -16.97 5.08 -56.98
N ASP A 580 -16.83 3.79 -56.69
CA ASP A 580 -16.67 2.72 -57.73
C ASP A 580 -17.86 2.65 -58.63
N ALA A 581 -19.08 2.82 -58.13
CA ALA A 581 -20.30 2.88 -58.94
C ALA A 581 -20.32 4.13 -59.86
N LYS A 582 -19.93 5.30 -59.36
CA LYS A 582 -19.82 6.53 -60.12
C LYS A 582 -18.78 6.43 -61.24
N ASP A 583 -17.59 5.94 -60.91
CA ASP A 583 -16.52 5.77 -61.90
C ASP A 583 -16.92 4.76 -63.03
N THR A 584 -17.66 3.72 -62.63
CA THR A 584 -18.21 2.76 -63.60
C THR A 584 -19.29 3.38 -64.46
N ALA A 585 -20.17 4.20 -63.92
CA ALA A 585 -21.19 4.91 -64.68
C ALA A 585 -20.56 5.92 -65.65
N ASP A 586 -19.56 6.69 -65.21
CA ASP A 586 -18.84 7.66 -66.04
C ASP A 586 -18.09 6.98 -67.20
N GLN A 587 -17.47 5.79 -66.93
CA GLN A 587 -16.81 5.01 -67.94
C GLN A 587 -17.79 4.43 -68.97
N THR A 588 -18.96 3.99 -68.55
CA THR A 588 -20.02 3.49 -69.40
C THR A 588 -20.61 4.60 -70.28
N ILE A 589 -20.84 5.81 -69.72
CA ILE A 589 -21.29 7.00 -70.43
C ILE A 589 -20.25 7.39 -71.48
N ARG A 590 -18.95 7.35 -71.16
CA ARG A 590 -17.88 7.62 -72.18
C ARG A 590 -17.86 6.61 -73.30
N ASN A 591 -18.07 5.31 -73.01
CA ASN A 591 -18.14 4.27 -73.99
C ASN A 591 -19.39 4.41 -74.91
N ILE A 592 -20.54 4.69 -74.34
CA ILE A 592 -21.79 4.96 -75.03
C ILE A 592 -21.62 6.21 -75.96
N ASN A 593 -21.01 7.29 -75.50
CA ASN A 593 -20.75 8.48 -76.28
C ASN A 593 -19.72 8.25 -77.45
N LYS A 594 -18.75 7.34 -77.24
CA LYS A 594 -17.83 6.90 -78.29
C LYS A 594 -18.54 6.07 -79.32
N LEU A 595 -19.41 5.15 -78.92
CA LEU A 595 -20.20 4.28 -79.89
C LEU A 595 -21.29 5.04 -80.63
N ALA A 596 -21.89 6.09 -80.09
CA ALA A 596 -22.85 7.00 -80.67
C ALA A 596 -22.27 7.82 -81.88
N LYS A 597 -20.93 7.90 -81.98
CA LYS A 597 -20.22 8.57 -83.08
C LYS A 597 -19.82 7.65 -84.23
N SER A 598 -20.08 6.37 -84.13
CA SER A 598 -19.80 5.35 -85.25
C SER A 598 -21.09 4.69 -85.67
N SER A 599 -21.45 4.73 -86.96
CA SER A 599 -22.64 4.14 -87.53
C SER A 599 -22.55 2.62 -87.57
N GLY A 600 -23.27 1.96 -86.65
CA GLY A 600 -23.28 0.45 -86.57
C GLY A 600 -23.76 -0.12 -85.22
N VAL A 601 -24.71 0.53 -84.54
CA VAL A 601 -24.73 0.69 -83.11
C VAL A 601 -25.59 -0.27 -82.25
N ASN A 602 -26.44 -1.13 -82.82
CA ASN A 602 -27.41 -1.85 -81.95
C ASN A 602 -26.89 -3.08 -81.23
N LYS A 603 -25.85 -3.78 -81.71
CA LYS A 603 -25.34 -4.95 -81.00
C LYS A 603 -24.35 -4.66 -79.92
N GLU A 604 -23.56 -3.58 -80.03
CA GLU A 604 -22.55 -3.17 -79.04
C GLU A 604 -23.17 -2.40 -77.93
N LEU A 605 -24.25 -1.63 -78.10
CA LEU A 605 -25.04 -0.92 -77.11
C LEU A 605 -25.77 -1.90 -76.18
N GLU A 606 -26.25 -3.02 -76.64
CA GLU A 606 -26.82 -4.11 -75.88
C GLU A 606 -25.74 -4.84 -75.01
N ALA A 607 -24.53 -4.97 -75.49
CA ALA A 607 -23.44 -5.57 -74.78
C ALA A 607 -22.98 -4.68 -73.64
N GLU A 608 -22.91 -3.38 -73.80
CA GLU A 608 -22.59 -2.41 -72.68
C GLU A 608 -23.72 -2.30 -71.68
N ARG A 609 -24.99 -2.35 -72.11
CA ARG A 609 -26.15 -2.42 -71.20
C ARG A 609 -26.10 -3.69 -70.34
N THR A 610 -25.71 -4.80 -70.92
CA THR A 610 -25.61 -6.08 -70.24
C THR A 610 -24.43 -6.08 -69.22
N LYS A 611 -23.31 -5.44 -69.56
CA LYS A 611 -22.17 -5.24 -68.64
C LYS A 611 -22.57 -4.33 -67.50
N LEU A 612 -23.32 -3.26 -67.74
CA LEU A 612 -23.81 -2.36 -66.72
C LEU A 612 -24.79 -3.06 -65.74
N ARG A 613 -25.73 -3.85 -66.32
CA ARG A 613 -26.63 -4.69 -65.50
C ARG A 613 -25.87 -5.71 -64.63
N GLY A 614 -24.86 -6.35 -65.19
CA GLY A 614 -24.02 -7.30 -64.47
C GLY A 614 -23.29 -6.63 -63.27
N LYS A 615 -22.70 -5.44 -63.50
CA LYS A 615 -22.03 -4.68 -62.43
C LYS A 615 -22.98 -4.12 -61.40
N ILE A 616 -24.19 -3.68 -61.75
CA ILE A 616 -25.23 -3.27 -60.82
C ILE A 616 -25.66 -4.49 -59.94
N GLN A 617 -25.84 -5.64 -60.51
CA GLN A 617 -26.11 -6.87 -59.78
C GLN A 617 -24.97 -7.27 -58.83
N ASP A 618 -23.72 -7.03 -59.21
CA ASP A 618 -22.55 -7.30 -58.35
C ASP A 618 -22.44 -6.29 -57.19
N VAL A 619 -22.82 -5.04 -57.38
CA VAL A 619 -22.94 -4.02 -56.33
C VAL A 619 -24.10 -4.34 -55.39
N ASP A 620 -25.26 -4.75 -55.93
CA ASP A 620 -26.40 -5.23 -55.16
C ASP A 620 -26.07 -6.49 -54.33
N LYS A 621 -25.25 -7.41 -54.86
CA LYS A 621 -24.74 -8.58 -54.11
C LYS A 621 -23.74 -8.20 -53.02
N LYS A 622 -22.93 -7.18 -53.22
CA LYS A 622 -22.00 -6.64 -52.19
C LYS A 622 -22.70 -5.82 -51.09
N LEU A 623 -23.80 -5.14 -51.43
CA LEU A 623 -24.66 -4.39 -50.51
C LEU A 623 -25.67 -5.28 -49.77
N ALA A 624 -25.99 -6.45 -50.31
CA ALA A 624 -26.82 -7.41 -49.61
C ALA A 624 -26.08 -7.95 -48.37
N VAL A 625 -26.34 -7.35 -47.21
CA VAL A 625 -25.98 -7.87 -45.89
C VAL A 625 -26.45 -9.31 -45.85
N LYS A 626 -25.51 -10.26 -45.73
CA LYS A 626 -25.84 -11.64 -45.42
C LYS A 626 -26.65 -11.66 -44.13
N LYS A 627 -27.95 -11.62 -44.20
CA LYS A 627 -28.81 -12.07 -43.12
C LYS A 627 -28.52 -13.54 -42.94
N THR A 628 -27.67 -13.88 -42.00
CA THR A 628 -27.61 -15.22 -41.45
C THR A 628 -28.94 -15.47 -40.74
N ALA A 629 -29.89 -15.95 -41.50
CA ALA A 629 -31.12 -16.50 -40.99
C ALA A 629 -30.78 -17.85 -40.34
N ALA A 630 -30.60 -17.86 -39.02
CA ALA A 630 -30.76 -19.09 -38.30
C ALA A 630 -32.19 -19.62 -38.52
N PRO A 631 -32.39 -20.91 -38.72
CA PRO A 631 -33.73 -21.46 -38.98
C PRO A 631 -34.64 -21.18 -37.79
N LYS A 632 -35.62 -20.34 -37.98
CA LYS A 632 -36.67 -20.05 -36.99
C LYS A 632 -37.47 -21.32 -36.76
N LYS A 633 -37.26 -22.03 -35.67
CA LYS A 633 -38.22 -22.97 -35.11
C LYS A 633 -39.38 -22.12 -34.53
N ALA A 634 -40.45 -21.95 -35.30
CA ALA A 634 -41.66 -21.30 -34.80
C ALA A 634 -42.23 -22.11 -33.62
N VAL A 635 -42.42 -21.43 -32.51
CA VAL A 635 -43.01 -22.04 -31.34
C VAL A 635 -44.47 -22.32 -31.63
N SER A 636 -44.90 -23.59 -31.57
CA SER A 636 -46.30 -23.97 -31.76
C SER A 636 -47.09 -23.73 -30.51
N ALA A 637 -48.26 -23.09 -30.65
CA ALA A 637 -49.18 -22.77 -29.53
C ALA A 637 -49.56 -24.00 -28.68
N LYS A 638 -49.51 -25.22 -29.23
CA LYS A 638 -49.80 -26.49 -28.53
C LYS A 638 -48.65 -27.00 -27.66
N LYS A 639 -47.44 -26.41 -27.72
CA LYS A 639 -46.30 -26.83 -26.92
C LYS A 639 -45.95 -25.90 -25.78
N LEU A 640 -46.62 -24.72 -25.67
CA LEU A 640 -46.35 -23.76 -24.61
C LEU A 640 -47.17 -24.08 -23.37
N ARG A 641 -46.51 -24.13 -22.22
CA ARG A 641 -47.13 -24.32 -20.89
C ARG A 641 -46.93 -23.09 -20.04
N LEU A 642 -47.83 -22.87 -19.09
CA LEU A 642 -47.64 -21.87 -18.05
C LEU A 642 -46.38 -22.21 -17.25
N GLY A 643 -45.48 -21.25 -17.12
CA GLY A 643 -44.20 -21.44 -16.43
C GLY A 643 -43.02 -21.74 -17.35
N ASP A 644 -43.21 -21.93 -18.65
CA ASP A 644 -42.11 -22.16 -19.59
C ASP A 644 -41.20 -20.92 -19.70
N THR A 645 -39.89 -21.13 -19.71
CA THR A 645 -38.91 -20.07 -19.93
C THR A 645 -38.77 -19.80 -21.42
N VAL A 646 -39.07 -18.58 -21.83
CA VAL A 646 -39.04 -18.13 -23.22
C VAL A 646 -38.16 -16.89 -23.35
N ARG A 647 -37.61 -16.69 -24.51
CA ARG A 647 -36.87 -15.48 -24.89
C ARG A 647 -37.74 -14.65 -25.82
N VAL A 648 -37.97 -13.39 -25.42
CA VAL A 648 -38.68 -12.42 -26.26
C VAL A 648 -37.69 -11.87 -27.27
N LEU A 649 -37.85 -12.14 -28.55
CA LEU A 649 -36.90 -11.81 -29.59
C LEU A 649 -36.77 -10.31 -29.84
N SER A 650 -37.90 -9.57 -29.78
CA SER A 650 -37.91 -8.10 -29.97
C SER A 650 -37.17 -7.36 -28.88
N MET A 651 -37.19 -7.89 -27.64
CA MET A 651 -36.57 -7.26 -26.47
C MET A 651 -35.25 -7.94 -26.05
N ASN A 652 -34.96 -9.10 -26.62
CA ASN A 652 -33.79 -9.94 -26.28
C ASN A 652 -33.68 -10.27 -24.78
N LEU A 653 -34.84 -10.39 -24.10
CA LEU A 653 -34.94 -10.68 -22.67
C LEU A 653 -35.55 -12.07 -22.44
N LYS A 654 -35.09 -12.75 -21.39
CA LYS A 654 -35.71 -14.00 -20.92
C LYS A 654 -36.88 -13.67 -20.01
N GLY A 655 -37.96 -14.40 -20.15
CA GLY A 655 -39.13 -14.27 -19.32
C GLY A 655 -39.85 -15.61 -19.17
N THR A 656 -40.81 -15.68 -18.26
CA THR A 656 -41.64 -16.85 -17.97
C THR A 656 -43.07 -16.64 -18.49
N VAL A 657 -43.64 -17.63 -19.13
CA VAL A 657 -45.00 -17.58 -19.67
C VAL A 657 -46.02 -17.50 -18.53
N SER A 658 -46.75 -16.39 -18.44
CA SER A 658 -47.76 -16.11 -17.41
C SER A 658 -49.20 -16.40 -17.86
N SER A 659 -49.44 -16.50 -19.18
CA SER A 659 -50.77 -16.86 -19.71
C SER A 659 -50.64 -17.68 -20.98
N LEU A 660 -51.61 -18.50 -21.29
CA LEU A 660 -51.67 -19.20 -22.59
C LEU A 660 -52.08 -18.21 -23.71
N PRO A 661 -51.62 -18.46 -24.99
CA PRO A 661 -51.93 -17.59 -26.13
C PRO A 661 -53.42 -17.48 -26.38
N ASN A 662 -53.91 -16.27 -26.68
CA ASN A 662 -55.26 -16.01 -27.08
C ASN A 662 -55.47 -16.39 -28.56
N ALA A 663 -56.70 -16.25 -29.10
CA ALA A 663 -57.02 -16.56 -30.50
C ALA A 663 -56.22 -15.77 -31.54
N LYS A 664 -55.60 -14.67 -31.14
CA LYS A 664 -54.69 -13.83 -31.98
C LYS A 664 -53.21 -14.20 -31.84
N GLY A 665 -52.89 -15.14 -30.92
CA GLY A 665 -51.51 -15.56 -30.63
C GLY A 665 -50.77 -14.69 -29.61
N ASP A 666 -51.43 -13.79 -28.87
CA ASP A 666 -50.81 -12.93 -27.86
C ASP A 666 -50.90 -13.57 -26.49
N LEU A 667 -49.84 -13.49 -25.71
CA LEU A 667 -49.72 -14.04 -24.35
C LEU A 667 -48.93 -13.11 -23.45
N TYR A 668 -49.15 -13.24 -22.16
CA TYR A 668 -48.34 -12.49 -21.19
C TYR A 668 -47.10 -13.24 -20.79
N VAL A 669 -45.95 -12.56 -20.87
CA VAL A 669 -44.64 -13.04 -20.44
C VAL A 669 -44.16 -12.14 -19.29
N GLN A 670 -43.77 -12.76 -18.17
CA GLN A 670 -43.19 -12.11 -17.02
C GLN A 670 -41.67 -12.03 -17.20
N MET A 671 -41.14 -10.83 -17.30
CA MET A 671 -39.70 -10.54 -17.45
C MET A 671 -39.25 -9.77 -16.20
N GLY A 672 -38.78 -10.49 -15.17
CA GLY A 672 -38.50 -9.90 -13.86
C GLY A 672 -39.74 -9.28 -13.21
N ILE A 673 -39.74 -7.97 -12.96
CA ILE A 673 -40.86 -7.23 -12.36
C ILE A 673 -41.92 -6.83 -13.41
N LEU A 674 -41.60 -6.86 -14.69
CA LEU A 674 -42.45 -6.40 -15.78
C LEU A 674 -43.23 -7.56 -16.39
N ARG A 675 -44.55 -7.38 -16.56
CA ARG A 675 -45.42 -8.29 -17.30
C ARG A 675 -45.86 -7.64 -18.61
N SER A 676 -45.40 -8.21 -19.76
CA SER A 676 -45.65 -7.65 -21.08
C SER A 676 -46.49 -8.60 -21.92
N LEU A 677 -47.36 -8.02 -22.76
CA LEU A 677 -48.14 -8.76 -23.76
C LEU A 677 -47.23 -8.93 -25.02
N VAL A 678 -46.97 -10.17 -25.39
CA VAL A 678 -46.05 -10.51 -26.51
C VAL A 678 -46.74 -11.54 -27.41
N ASN A 679 -46.50 -11.42 -28.72
CA ASN A 679 -47.05 -12.40 -29.67
C ASN A 679 -46.19 -13.66 -29.72
N ILE A 680 -46.80 -14.84 -29.86
CA ILE A 680 -46.12 -16.14 -29.90
C ILE A 680 -45.03 -16.24 -31.00
N ARG A 681 -45.16 -15.45 -32.11
CA ARG A 681 -44.18 -15.36 -33.16
C ARG A 681 -42.88 -14.67 -32.77
N ASP A 682 -42.91 -13.93 -31.66
CA ASP A 682 -41.80 -13.20 -31.12
C ASP A 682 -41.13 -13.92 -29.96
N LEU A 683 -41.44 -15.22 -29.78
CA LEU A 683 -40.91 -16.04 -28.72
C LEU A 683 -40.05 -17.16 -29.25
N GLU A 684 -39.00 -17.45 -28.50
CA GLU A 684 -38.11 -18.59 -28.68
C GLU A 684 -38.05 -19.39 -27.37
N MET A 685 -38.24 -20.71 -27.47
CA MET A 685 -38.09 -21.58 -26.28
C MET A 685 -36.62 -21.66 -25.89
N VAL A 686 -36.35 -21.45 -24.63
CA VAL A 686 -35.03 -21.69 -24.06
C VAL A 686 -35.03 -23.06 -23.42
N GLU A 687 -34.50 -24.07 -24.14
CA GLU A 687 -34.27 -25.36 -23.54
C GLU A 687 -33.15 -25.22 -22.51
N GLU A 688 -33.46 -25.38 -21.22
CA GLU A 688 -32.42 -25.64 -20.23
C GLU A 688 -31.84 -27.00 -20.54
N ALA A 689 -30.52 -27.03 -20.72
CA ALA A 689 -29.77 -28.27 -20.91
C ALA A 689 -29.96 -29.15 -19.66
N SER A 690 -30.78 -30.15 -19.75
CA SER A 690 -30.88 -31.19 -18.73
C SER A 690 -29.59 -31.98 -18.80
N ILE A 691 -28.76 -31.85 -17.78
CA ILE A 691 -27.57 -32.67 -17.55
C ILE A 691 -28.09 -34.05 -17.10
N THR A 692 -28.29 -34.94 -18.06
CA THR A 692 -28.42 -36.40 -17.81
C THR A 692 -27.04 -36.93 -17.42
N GLY A 693 -26.86 -37.23 -16.13
CA GLY A 693 -25.65 -37.94 -15.65
C GLY A 693 -25.67 -39.39 -16.20
N PRO A 694 -24.48 -39.95 -16.55
CA PRO A 694 -24.38 -41.36 -16.94
C PRO A 694 -24.54 -42.25 -15.72
N GLY A 695 -25.34 -43.33 -15.90
CA GLY A 695 -25.57 -44.36 -14.93
C GLY A 695 -24.32 -45.17 -14.60
N LEU A 696 -24.35 -45.67 -13.38
CA LEU A 696 -23.39 -46.62 -12.82
C LEU A 696 -23.36 -47.95 -13.62
N SER A 697 -22.20 -48.34 -14.08
CA SER A 697 -21.82 -49.73 -14.10
C SER A 697 -20.31 -49.85 -13.90
N GLY A 698 -19.96 -50.78 -13.03
CA GLY A 698 -18.71 -50.85 -12.31
C GLY A 698 -17.52 -51.40 -13.05
N THR A 699 -16.52 -51.52 -12.25
CA THR A 699 -15.33 -52.39 -12.19
C THR A 699 -13.97 -51.77 -12.56
N HIS A 700 -13.19 -51.73 -11.49
CA HIS A 700 -11.77 -52.07 -11.29
C HIS A 700 -10.65 -51.47 -12.13
N THR A 701 -9.75 -50.97 -11.38
CA THR A 701 -8.28 -51.12 -11.28
C THR A 701 -7.46 -49.90 -11.71
N GLY A 702 -6.63 -49.49 -10.70
CA GLY A 702 -5.22 -49.24 -10.95
C GLY A 702 -4.73 -47.82 -11.10
N GLY A 703 -4.20 -47.26 -10.01
CA GLY A 703 -2.86 -46.69 -10.06
C GLY A 703 -2.68 -45.18 -10.31
N SER A 704 -2.09 -44.60 -9.30
CA SER A 704 -1.04 -43.57 -9.34
C SER A 704 -1.40 -42.07 -9.30
N ARG A 705 -1.11 -41.53 -8.13
CA ARG A 705 -0.46 -40.25 -7.77
C ARG A 705 -0.59 -39.05 -8.72
N GLY A 706 -1.06 -37.95 -8.14
CA GLY A 706 -0.88 -36.59 -8.66
C GLY A 706 -1.62 -35.57 -7.82
N SER A 707 -0.93 -34.89 -6.91
CA SER A 707 -1.37 -33.81 -6.06
C SER A 707 -1.88 -32.63 -6.89
N GLY A 708 -2.94 -31.96 -6.45
CA GLY A 708 -3.35 -30.72 -7.05
C GLY A 708 -4.59 -30.12 -6.41
N SER A 709 -4.38 -29.31 -5.42
CA SER A 709 -5.20 -28.25 -4.83
C SER A 709 -6.25 -27.67 -5.81
N GLY A 710 -7.52 -27.84 -5.53
CA GLY A 710 -8.62 -27.28 -6.32
C GLY A 710 -9.99 -27.23 -5.63
N SER A 711 -10.06 -27.58 -4.34
CA SER A 711 -11.34 -27.82 -3.65
C SER A 711 -11.95 -26.62 -2.93
N SER A 712 -11.27 -25.48 -2.83
CA SER A 712 -11.77 -24.33 -2.04
C SER A 712 -12.58 -23.29 -2.82
N LYS A 713 -12.59 -23.32 -4.16
CA LYS A 713 -13.36 -22.35 -4.96
C LYS A 713 -14.80 -22.78 -5.26
N ILE A 714 -15.13 -24.06 -5.13
CA ILE A 714 -16.49 -24.55 -5.42
C ILE A 714 -17.42 -24.43 -4.21
N LYS A 715 -16.87 -24.40 -3.00
CA LYS A 715 -17.69 -24.29 -1.76
C LYS A 715 -18.22 -22.88 -1.52
N MET A 716 -17.54 -21.83 -2.00
CA MET A 716 -17.97 -20.44 -1.74
C MET A 716 -19.07 -19.93 -2.68
N SER A 717 -19.29 -20.53 -3.85
CA SER A 717 -20.32 -20.11 -4.80
C SER A 717 -21.70 -20.70 -4.49
N LYS A 718 -21.79 -21.78 -3.72
CA LYS A 718 -23.07 -22.41 -3.35
C LYS A 718 -23.74 -21.79 -2.13
N SER A 719 -22.96 -21.22 -1.19
CA SER A 719 -23.53 -20.60 0.01
C SER A 719 -24.33 -19.33 -0.25
N PHE A 720 -24.11 -18.67 -1.39
CA PHE A 720 -24.86 -17.46 -1.80
C PHE A 720 -26.13 -17.73 -2.62
N SER A 721 -26.43 -18.97 -2.95
CA SER A 721 -27.56 -19.31 -3.83
C SER A 721 -28.69 -20.10 -3.15
N VAL A 722 -28.50 -20.57 -1.93
CA VAL A 722 -29.52 -21.36 -1.22
C VAL A 722 -30.39 -20.44 -0.34
N SER A 723 -31.69 -20.33 -0.66
CA SER A 723 -32.61 -19.57 0.17
C SER A 723 -32.72 -20.19 1.57
N PRO A 724 -32.76 -19.41 2.66
CA PRO A 724 -33.00 -19.94 4.00
C PRO A 724 -34.43 -20.51 4.21
N GLU A 725 -35.27 -20.45 3.20
CA GLU A 725 -36.64 -20.88 3.25
C GLU A 725 -37.06 -21.69 2.01
N VAL A 726 -37.78 -22.79 2.20
CA VAL A 726 -38.42 -23.55 1.14
C VAL A 726 -39.96 -23.54 1.35
N ASN A 727 -40.71 -23.25 0.28
CA ASN A 727 -42.16 -23.23 0.31
C ASN A 727 -42.73 -24.46 -0.38
N LEU A 728 -43.46 -25.27 0.38
CA LEU A 728 -44.08 -26.50 -0.06
C LEU A 728 -45.63 -26.40 -0.13
N ILE A 729 -46.21 -25.20 0.07
CA ILE A 729 -47.64 -24.99 0.07
C ILE A 729 -48.24 -25.35 -1.29
N GLY A 730 -49.30 -26.15 -1.27
CA GLY A 730 -50.00 -26.59 -2.47
C GLY A 730 -49.46 -27.86 -3.13
N MET A 731 -48.38 -28.45 -2.58
CA MET A 731 -47.86 -29.74 -3.03
C MET A 731 -48.49 -30.90 -2.29
N THR A 732 -48.57 -32.04 -2.95
CA THR A 732 -48.88 -33.31 -2.27
C THR A 732 -47.64 -33.81 -1.49
N VAL A 733 -47.82 -34.71 -0.53
CA VAL A 733 -46.73 -35.26 0.28
C VAL A 733 -45.65 -35.89 -0.62
N ASP A 734 -46.07 -36.64 -1.65
CA ASP A 734 -45.18 -37.35 -2.57
C ASP A 734 -44.40 -36.42 -3.48
N GLU A 735 -44.94 -35.24 -3.79
CA GLU A 735 -44.24 -34.21 -4.55
C GLU A 735 -43.31 -33.34 -3.67
N ALA A 736 -43.68 -33.10 -2.44
CA ALA A 736 -42.94 -32.26 -1.52
C ALA A 736 -41.67 -32.91 -0.96
N ILE A 737 -41.69 -34.24 -0.71
CA ILE A 737 -40.54 -34.93 -0.12
C ILE A 737 -39.29 -34.86 -1.01
N PRO A 738 -39.33 -35.12 -2.33
CA PRO A 738 -38.15 -34.98 -3.18
C PRO A 738 -37.59 -33.55 -3.26
N VAL A 739 -38.51 -32.55 -3.24
CA VAL A 739 -38.12 -31.13 -3.26
C VAL A 739 -37.44 -30.75 -1.94
N LEU A 740 -38.03 -31.21 -0.81
CA LEU A 740 -37.47 -30.98 0.52
C LEU A 740 -36.09 -31.63 0.69
N ASP A 741 -35.94 -32.87 0.22
CA ASP A 741 -34.67 -33.65 0.33
C ASP A 741 -33.54 -32.93 -0.39
N LYS A 742 -33.74 -32.56 -1.64
CA LYS A 742 -32.81 -31.80 -2.41
C LYS A 742 -32.43 -30.46 -1.75
N TYR A 743 -33.46 -29.74 -1.26
CA TYR A 743 -33.26 -28.46 -0.59
C TYR A 743 -32.44 -28.58 0.71
N LEU A 744 -32.75 -29.58 1.54
CA LEU A 744 -32.07 -29.83 2.81
C LEU A 744 -30.62 -30.26 2.57
N ASP A 745 -30.34 -31.07 1.53
CA ASP A 745 -28.98 -31.44 1.13
C ASP A 745 -28.19 -30.22 0.67
N ASP A 746 -28.75 -29.35 -0.17
CA ASP A 746 -28.15 -28.13 -0.64
C ASP A 746 -27.88 -27.14 0.52
N ALA A 747 -28.85 -27.04 1.47
CA ALA A 747 -28.74 -26.18 2.64
C ALA A 747 -27.65 -26.68 3.63
N TYR A 748 -27.56 -28.00 3.83
CA TYR A 748 -26.55 -28.63 4.66
C TYR A 748 -25.14 -28.47 4.07
N LEU A 749 -24.98 -28.64 2.74
CA LEU A 749 -23.74 -28.42 2.02
C LEU A 749 -23.32 -26.93 2.00
N ALA A 750 -24.29 -26.02 2.06
CA ALA A 750 -24.07 -24.58 2.19
C ALA A 750 -23.74 -24.15 3.63
N HIS A 751 -23.71 -25.09 4.59
CA HIS A 751 -23.47 -24.84 6.01
C HIS A 751 -24.44 -23.85 6.65
N LEU A 752 -25.71 -23.85 6.21
CA LEU A 752 -26.76 -23.07 6.88
C LEU A 752 -27.01 -23.67 8.27
N PRO A 753 -27.04 -22.87 9.35
CA PRO A 753 -27.28 -23.41 10.69
C PRO A 753 -28.70 -23.89 10.90
N GLN A 754 -29.65 -23.22 10.24
CA GLN A 754 -31.08 -23.56 10.29
C GLN A 754 -31.79 -23.09 9.02
N VAL A 755 -32.93 -23.76 8.69
CA VAL A 755 -33.75 -23.43 7.54
C VAL A 755 -35.23 -23.49 7.90
N ARG A 756 -36.08 -22.76 7.16
CA ARG A 756 -37.53 -22.71 7.30
C ARG A 756 -38.20 -23.54 6.22
N VAL A 757 -39.04 -24.46 6.61
CA VAL A 757 -39.86 -25.29 5.72
C VAL A 757 -41.33 -24.88 5.87
N VAL A 758 -41.88 -24.21 4.88
CA VAL A 758 -43.24 -23.69 4.88
C VAL A 758 -44.15 -24.71 4.22
N HIS A 759 -45.05 -25.33 5.00
CA HIS A 759 -45.97 -26.37 4.55
C HIS A 759 -47.44 -25.98 4.71
N GLY A 760 -47.70 -24.81 5.32
CA GLY A 760 -49.07 -24.33 5.53
C GLY A 760 -49.81 -25.01 6.67
N ARG A 761 -51.02 -24.47 7.00
CA ARG A 761 -51.86 -24.96 8.09
C ARG A 761 -52.92 -26.00 7.67
N GLY A 762 -53.11 -26.32 6.39
CA GLY A 762 -54.15 -27.17 5.82
C GLY A 762 -54.58 -28.39 6.66
N THR A 763 -54.88 -29.51 6.04
CA THR A 763 -55.30 -30.76 6.72
C THR A 763 -54.22 -31.39 7.63
N GLY A 764 -52.99 -30.84 7.63
CA GLY A 764 -51.88 -31.39 8.42
C GLY A 764 -51.16 -32.58 7.78
N ALA A 765 -51.62 -33.08 6.64
CA ALA A 765 -51.02 -34.24 5.96
C ALA A 765 -49.57 -33.93 5.50
N LEU A 766 -49.32 -32.74 4.90
CA LEU A 766 -48.01 -32.31 4.46
C LEU A 766 -47.05 -32.10 5.65
N LYS A 767 -47.49 -31.48 6.74
CA LYS A 767 -46.78 -31.35 7.99
C LYS A 767 -46.33 -32.72 8.53
N ALA A 768 -47.29 -33.68 8.62
CA ALA A 768 -46.98 -35.03 9.10
C ALA A 768 -45.98 -35.76 8.18
N GLY A 769 -46.10 -35.59 6.86
CA GLY A 769 -45.12 -36.11 5.88
C GLY A 769 -43.74 -35.55 6.06
N VAL A 770 -43.62 -34.22 6.16
CA VAL A 770 -42.33 -33.50 6.38
C VAL A 770 -41.70 -33.95 7.68
N HIS A 771 -42.43 -33.97 8.82
CA HIS A 771 -41.85 -34.41 10.09
C HIS A 771 -41.42 -35.89 10.10
N ARG A 772 -42.14 -36.77 9.38
CA ARG A 772 -41.79 -38.18 9.26
C ARG A 772 -40.51 -38.35 8.42
N HIS A 773 -40.30 -37.49 7.42
CA HIS A 773 -39.12 -37.49 6.60
C HIS A 773 -37.90 -36.93 7.35
N LEU A 774 -38.01 -35.78 8.02
CA LEU A 774 -36.93 -35.15 8.80
C LEU A 774 -36.41 -36.09 9.90
N LYS A 775 -37.23 -36.94 10.46
CA LYS A 775 -36.81 -37.95 11.45
C LYS A 775 -35.83 -39.02 10.92
N LYS A 776 -35.77 -39.20 9.59
CA LYS A 776 -34.92 -40.20 8.93
C LYS A 776 -33.57 -39.63 8.53
N LEU A 777 -33.41 -38.32 8.50
CA LEU A 777 -32.18 -37.68 8.02
C LEU A 777 -31.14 -37.56 9.14
N SER A 778 -29.95 -38.11 8.90
CA SER A 778 -28.91 -38.22 9.90
C SER A 778 -28.19 -36.87 10.21
N TYR A 779 -28.26 -35.91 9.30
CA TYR A 779 -27.65 -34.58 9.40
C TYR A 779 -28.59 -33.52 10.02
N VAL A 780 -29.85 -33.85 10.26
CA VAL A 780 -30.79 -33.00 11.00
C VAL A 780 -30.57 -33.20 12.50
N LYS A 781 -30.25 -32.13 13.22
CA LYS A 781 -30.06 -32.13 14.67
C LYS A 781 -31.40 -32.15 15.40
N GLU A 782 -32.27 -31.21 15.05
CA GLU A 782 -33.59 -31.07 15.62
C GLU A 782 -34.52 -30.32 14.66
N TYR A 783 -35.82 -30.47 14.88
CA TYR A 783 -36.83 -29.69 14.17
C TYR A 783 -37.96 -29.33 15.12
N ARG A 784 -38.48 -28.10 15.00
CA ARG A 784 -39.59 -27.58 15.80
C ARG A 784 -40.60 -26.84 14.91
N LEU A 785 -41.82 -26.66 15.41
CA LEU A 785 -42.75 -25.76 14.75
C LEU A 785 -42.30 -24.31 14.96
N GLY A 786 -42.67 -23.44 14.02
CA GLY A 786 -42.44 -22.02 14.16
C GLY A 786 -43.23 -21.44 15.32
N GLU A 787 -42.70 -20.42 15.97
CA GLU A 787 -43.33 -19.64 17.03
C GLU A 787 -44.02 -18.40 16.46
N PHE A 788 -44.65 -17.60 17.37
CA PHE A 788 -45.31 -16.36 16.98
C PHE A 788 -44.33 -15.42 16.29
N GLY A 789 -44.59 -15.07 15.02
CA GLY A 789 -43.68 -14.30 14.15
C GLY A 789 -42.87 -15.15 13.16
N GLU A 790 -42.72 -16.48 13.36
CA GLU A 790 -42.03 -17.40 12.46
C GLU A 790 -42.96 -18.15 11.51
N GLY A 791 -44.27 -17.93 11.57
CA GLY A 791 -45.28 -18.58 10.75
C GLY A 791 -46.10 -19.66 11.47
N ASP A 792 -45.96 -19.76 12.80
CA ASP A 792 -46.75 -20.65 13.70
C ASP A 792 -46.73 -22.13 13.25
N THR A 793 -47.87 -22.80 13.41
CA THR A 793 -48.06 -24.21 13.04
C THR A 793 -48.00 -24.53 11.54
N GLY A 794 -47.86 -23.50 10.69
CA GLY A 794 -47.71 -23.65 9.22
C GLY A 794 -46.26 -23.76 8.74
N VAL A 795 -45.27 -23.63 9.63
CA VAL A 795 -43.83 -23.65 9.33
C VAL A 795 -43.14 -24.64 10.26
N THR A 796 -42.12 -25.33 9.75
CA THR A 796 -41.20 -26.15 10.54
C THR A 796 -39.81 -25.56 10.39
N ILE A 797 -39.17 -25.26 11.52
CA ILE A 797 -37.77 -24.86 11.58
C ILE A 797 -36.90 -26.13 11.72
N VAL A 798 -35.91 -26.27 10.86
CA VAL A 798 -35.02 -27.41 10.84
C VAL A 798 -33.61 -26.89 11.16
N THR A 799 -32.95 -27.48 12.17
CA THR A 799 -31.59 -27.17 12.60
C THR A 799 -30.67 -28.31 12.22
N PHE A 800 -29.59 -28.05 11.61
CA PHE A 800 -28.56 -29.02 11.19
C PHE A 800 -27.52 -29.30 12.29
N LYS A 801 -26.83 -30.43 12.17
CA LYS A 801 -25.73 -30.84 13.09
C LYS A 801 -24.46 -30.05 12.86
#